data_2636effb997d56462ac4ce1a374ec9f9
#
_entry.id   2636effb997d56462ac4ce1a374ec9f9
#
_cell.length_a   1.000
_cell.length_b   1.000
_cell.length_c   1.000
_cell.angle_alpha   90.00
_cell.angle_beta   90.00
_cell.angle_gamma   90.00
#
_symmetry.space_group_name_H-M   'P 1'
#
loop_
_entity.id
_entity.type
_entity.pdbx_description
1 polymer ?
#
loop_
_entity_poly.entity_id
_entity_poly.type
_entity_poly.pdbx_seq_one_letter_code
_entity_poly.pdbx_strand_id
1 'polypeptide(L)'
;MSRSFRLVRPVVLLCVAVLAMAALAREIQKPGQKKVEKPAAKSGVGIKKASKVKLVARLTGFKDWATSVAVSPDGKQFAAGSYGQIRRWNTSDRKPLATVKLADGYVRDLAYSPDGKSLAAAGYQRTFLIETASGKLIRSLKGQRGQVTGVAFSPDGRLLATSSDDETVHIWNAADGSPVRVLEGHSYPVQDVVFSPDGRQVVSAAGDETRSTKPGEVITWDTASGKQLSKLTDHKKAATAAAFSPDGKLMVTTSFDEKVNVYELGKDKPLGFFGGHGRPTTSALFSPDGRFVVTGSGGRAKGKNEIKIWTPRDGEELATIGDHAARVTDIAISPDGRMLFSTSYDKTVCVWDLSALAPAAGKPVAAAATATATVTVAGKKKPKTLRAGIIGLDTSHVLAFTRILNAEKVAPELAGCRVVAAYPKGSPDIESSTKRVPAYTKQIRELGVEIVDSIPELIKKVDVVFLETNDGRPHLEQILPVLRAGKPTFIDKPIAGSLADAVAIFQAARKYKTPIFSSSSLRYGKTTQAVRGGSIGKVTRCETTSPCSLEKTHPDLFWYGIHGVESLFTVMGAGCETVVRAESTAGKDVVKGTWKGGRSGTFIGLRPGKGYGGTATGTKGTSPVGKYDGYQPLVVDIVRFFRTRKSSIPERETIEIYAFMEAADESKRQDGKPVSIEAVLKKARKAAAKRLAELDK
;
A
#
# COMPACT_ATOMS: atom_id res chain seq x y z
N MET A 1 -48.34 66.71 -12.60
CA MET A 1 -49.74 66.16 -12.61
C MET A 1 -49.61 64.71 -12.19
N SER A 2 -49.70 64.47 -10.94
CA SER A 2 -50.75 63.96 -10.04
C SER A 2 -51.42 62.70 -10.59
N ARG A 3 -51.24 61.60 -9.87
CA ARG A 3 -52.25 60.97 -9.05
C ARG A 3 -51.75 59.74 -8.32
N SER A 4 -51.78 59.84 -7.01
CA SER A 4 -51.75 58.77 -6.03
C SER A 4 -52.96 57.85 -6.16
N PHE A 5 -52.80 56.53 -5.97
CA PHE A 5 -53.88 55.69 -5.43
C PHE A 5 -53.34 54.69 -4.41
N ARG A 6 -53.98 54.75 -3.26
CA ARG A 6 -53.75 53.92 -2.07
C ARG A 6 -54.20 52.47 -2.33
N LEU A 7 -53.47 51.53 -1.76
CA LEU A 7 -53.94 50.16 -1.58
C LEU A 7 -54.02 49.82 -0.09
N VAL A 8 -55.25 49.52 0.32
CA VAL A 8 -55.62 48.99 1.63
C VAL A 8 -55.74 47.48 1.48
N ARG A 9 -55.09 46.79 2.38
CA ARG A 9 -55.11 45.39 2.85
C ARG A 9 -56.07 44.38 2.23
N PRO A 10 -55.63 43.07 2.21
CA PRO A 10 -56.07 42.14 3.23
C PRO A 10 -54.99 41.25 3.88
N VAL A 11 -54.81 41.41 5.19
CA VAL A 11 -53.95 40.59 6.10
C VAL A 11 -54.76 39.47 6.74
N VAL A 12 -55.91 39.09 6.24
CA VAL A 12 -56.81 38.11 6.94
C VAL A 12 -56.84 36.73 6.27
N LEU A 13 -56.26 36.54 5.08
CA LEU A 13 -56.32 35.21 4.41
C LEU A 13 -55.09 34.31 4.60
N LEU A 14 -54.03 34.78 5.30
CA LEU A 14 -52.80 33.97 5.48
C LEU A 14 -52.76 33.16 6.79
N CYS A 15 -53.63 33.42 7.76
CA CYS A 15 -53.67 32.72 9.04
C CYS A 15 -54.51 31.43 9.05
N VAL A 16 -55.37 31.22 8.04
CA VAL A 16 -56.22 30.00 7.98
C VAL A 16 -55.51 28.87 7.21
N ALA A 17 -54.60 29.19 6.32
CA ALA A 17 -53.81 28.18 5.55
C ALA A 17 -52.68 27.52 6.37
N VAL A 18 -52.17 28.20 7.41
CA VAL A 18 -51.09 27.66 8.28
C VAL A 18 -51.64 26.71 9.35
N LEU A 19 -52.90 26.84 9.76
CA LEU A 19 -53.55 25.95 10.74
C LEU A 19 -54.09 24.67 10.11
N ALA A 20 -54.41 24.65 8.81
CA ALA A 20 -54.85 23.45 8.09
C ALA A 20 -53.69 22.51 7.71
N MET A 21 -52.49 23.02 7.56
CA MET A 21 -51.31 22.17 7.27
C MET A 21 -50.67 21.56 8.51
N ALA A 22 -50.97 22.06 9.72
CA ALA A 22 -50.53 21.47 10.98
C ALA A 22 -51.39 20.29 11.45
N ALA A 23 -52.60 20.14 10.91
CA ALA A 23 -53.50 19.03 11.24
C ALA A 23 -53.36 17.81 10.32
N LEU A 24 -52.83 18.00 9.09
CA LEU A 24 -52.59 16.90 8.13
C LEU A 24 -51.23 16.19 8.32
N ALA A 25 -50.37 16.70 9.18
CA ALA A 25 -49.07 16.10 9.50
C ALA A 25 -49.11 15.08 10.65
N ARG A 26 -50.27 14.72 11.17
CA ARG A 26 -50.40 13.79 12.32
C ARG A 26 -50.90 12.39 11.97
N GLU A 27 -51.15 12.07 10.71
CA GLU A 27 -51.69 10.77 10.30
C GLU A 27 -50.94 10.09 9.13
N ILE A 28 -49.62 10.26 9.03
CA ILE A 28 -48.81 9.34 8.26
C ILE A 28 -47.99 8.50 9.23
N GLN A 29 -48.53 7.36 9.55
CA GLN A 29 -47.87 6.31 10.31
C GLN A 29 -46.58 5.84 9.59
N LYS A 30 -45.55 5.69 10.38
CA LYS A 30 -44.23 5.13 10.05
C LYS A 30 -44.32 3.77 9.34
N PRO A 31 -43.68 3.55 8.19
CA PRO A 31 -43.29 2.19 7.81
C PRO A 31 -42.06 1.78 8.62
N GLY A 32 -42.11 0.57 9.15
CA GLY A 32 -41.16 0.00 10.10
C GLY A 32 -39.70 0.13 9.74
N GLN A 33 -38.96 0.68 10.66
CA GLN A 33 -37.52 0.46 10.72
C GLN A 33 -37.27 -1.03 11.01
N LYS A 34 -36.90 -1.79 9.98
CA LYS A 34 -36.21 -3.06 10.20
C LYS A 34 -34.88 -2.73 10.90
N LYS A 35 -34.76 -3.17 12.15
CA LYS A 35 -33.48 -3.25 12.84
C LYS A 35 -32.53 -4.03 11.94
N VAL A 36 -31.50 -3.36 11.44
CA VAL A 36 -30.35 -4.02 10.85
C VAL A 36 -29.63 -4.67 12.02
N GLU A 37 -29.73 -5.99 12.13
CA GLU A 37 -28.92 -6.75 13.07
C GLU A 37 -27.44 -6.53 12.74
N LYS A 38 -26.69 -6.08 13.75
CA LYS A 38 -25.25 -6.00 13.70
C LYS A 38 -24.69 -7.40 13.41
N PRO A 39 -23.81 -7.59 12.42
CA PRO A 39 -23.10 -8.85 12.29
C PRO A 39 -22.26 -9.08 13.56
N ALA A 40 -22.39 -10.26 14.13
CA ALA A 40 -21.64 -10.68 15.30
C ALA A 40 -20.12 -10.49 15.10
N ALA A 41 -19.52 -9.73 15.99
CA ALA A 41 -18.08 -9.49 16.05
C ALA A 41 -17.33 -10.82 16.25
N LYS A 42 -16.59 -11.27 15.25
CA LYS A 42 -15.55 -12.29 15.41
C LYS A 42 -14.23 -11.59 15.72
N SER A 43 -13.80 -11.76 16.97
CA SER A 43 -12.47 -11.59 17.58
C SER A 43 -11.36 -11.00 16.70
N GLY A 44 -11.32 -9.68 16.59
CA GLY A 44 -10.08 -8.93 16.43
C GLY A 44 -9.43 -8.79 17.81
N VAL A 45 -8.11 -8.78 17.87
CA VAL A 45 -7.37 -8.47 19.10
C VAL A 45 -7.86 -7.12 19.62
N GLY A 46 -8.68 -7.14 20.65
CA GLY A 46 -9.34 -5.96 21.17
C GLY A 46 -8.33 -4.94 21.68
N ILE A 47 -8.33 -3.75 21.12
CA ILE A 47 -7.68 -2.59 21.70
C ILE A 47 -8.49 -2.26 22.96
N LYS A 48 -7.90 -2.43 24.14
CA LYS A 48 -8.55 -1.97 25.38
C LYS A 48 -8.78 -0.46 25.29
N LYS A 49 -10.00 0.00 25.59
CA LYS A 49 -10.30 1.43 25.70
C LYS A 49 -9.23 2.11 26.54
N ALA A 50 -8.40 2.95 25.91
CA ALA A 50 -7.28 3.57 26.61
C ALA A 50 -7.81 4.62 27.57
N SER A 51 -7.60 4.40 28.84
CA SER A 51 -8.12 5.27 29.87
C SER A 51 -7.53 6.68 29.89
N LYS A 52 -6.36 6.95 29.27
CA LYS A 52 -5.79 8.32 29.16
C LYS A 52 -4.60 8.41 28.19
N VAL A 53 -4.78 9.06 27.06
CA VAL A 53 -3.70 9.72 26.32
C VAL A 53 -3.22 10.89 27.17
N LYS A 54 -1.90 11.01 27.42
CA LYS A 54 -1.35 12.01 28.34
C LYS A 54 -0.64 13.14 27.60
N LEU A 55 -0.90 14.38 27.98
CA LEU A 55 -0.08 15.51 27.56
C LEU A 55 1.30 15.40 28.24
N VAL A 56 2.36 15.27 27.42
CA VAL A 56 3.75 15.16 27.89
C VAL A 56 4.41 16.53 27.95
N ALA A 57 4.12 17.39 26.96
CA ALA A 57 4.68 18.74 26.92
C ALA A 57 3.78 19.69 26.11
N ARG A 58 3.80 20.96 26.48
CA ARG A 58 3.27 22.09 25.72
C ARG A 58 4.41 23.06 25.43
N LEU A 59 4.77 23.17 24.16
CA LEU A 59 5.86 24.04 23.71
C LEU A 59 5.26 25.38 23.27
N THR A 60 5.75 26.43 23.87
CA THR A 60 5.29 27.81 23.68
C THR A 60 6.37 28.67 23.01
N GLY A 61 6.13 29.97 22.89
CA GLY A 61 7.13 30.93 22.39
C GLY A 61 7.03 31.20 20.89
N PHE A 62 5.98 30.73 20.22
CA PHE A 62 5.62 31.24 18.91
C PHE A 62 5.01 32.63 19.03
N LYS A 63 5.47 33.55 18.18
CA LYS A 63 4.90 34.93 18.14
C LYS A 63 3.52 34.92 17.48
N ASP A 64 3.29 33.94 16.57
CA ASP A 64 2.06 33.78 15.82
C ASP A 64 1.61 32.32 15.81
N TRP A 65 0.54 32.00 15.11
CA TRP A 65 -0.06 30.66 15.01
C TRP A 65 0.99 29.60 14.67
N ALA A 66 0.94 28.46 15.34
CA ALA A 66 1.62 27.26 14.90
C ALA A 66 0.72 26.56 13.86
N THR A 67 1.20 26.37 12.65
CA THR A 67 0.37 26.03 11.49
C THR A 67 0.60 24.63 10.94
N SER A 68 1.77 24.05 11.19
CA SER A 68 2.15 22.73 10.66
C SER A 68 3.14 22.03 11.57
N VAL A 69 3.19 20.70 11.52
CA VAL A 69 4.13 19.89 12.31
C VAL A 69 4.55 18.65 11.54
N ALA A 70 5.84 18.31 11.57
CA ALA A 70 6.38 17.09 10.99
C ALA A 70 7.39 16.43 11.94
N VAL A 71 7.47 15.09 11.89
CA VAL A 71 8.46 14.29 12.63
C VAL A 71 9.44 13.69 11.65
N SER A 72 10.73 13.68 12.00
CA SER A 72 11.76 13.06 11.16
C SER A 72 11.55 11.55 11.06
N PRO A 73 11.91 10.90 9.93
CA PRO A 73 11.71 9.47 9.72
C PRO A 73 12.41 8.57 10.75
N ASP A 74 13.49 9.07 11.37
CA ASP A 74 14.19 8.36 12.45
C ASP A 74 13.58 8.61 13.83
N GLY A 75 12.53 9.45 13.91
CA GLY A 75 11.84 9.82 15.14
C GLY A 75 12.63 10.72 16.08
N LYS A 76 13.84 11.19 15.71
CA LYS A 76 14.72 11.91 16.64
C LYS A 76 14.44 13.40 16.72
N GLN A 77 13.82 13.96 15.70
CA GLN A 77 13.51 15.38 15.63
C GLN A 77 12.06 15.60 15.19
N PHE A 78 11.52 16.74 15.58
CA PHE A 78 10.29 17.26 15.00
C PHE A 78 10.43 18.75 14.72
N ALA A 79 9.63 19.24 13.80
CA ALA A 79 9.61 20.62 13.36
C ALA A 79 8.19 21.16 13.36
N ALA A 80 8.01 22.44 13.66
CA ALA A 80 6.73 23.13 13.53
C ALA A 80 6.90 24.46 12.83
N GLY A 81 5.97 24.73 11.91
CA GLY A 81 5.90 25.96 11.12
C GLY A 81 5.05 27.04 11.78
N SER A 82 5.41 28.29 11.51
CA SER A 82 4.67 29.48 11.92
C SER A 82 4.94 30.60 10.91
N TYR A 83 4.49 31.83 11.19
CA TYR A 83 4.80 32.98 10.33
C TYR A 83 6.31 33.26 10.28
N GLY A 84 6.88 33.20 9.08
CA GLY A 84 8.30 33.50 8.78
C GLY A 84 9.33 32.57 9.42
N GLN A 85 8.94 31.44 10.02
CA GLN A 85 9.90 30.59 10.71
C GLN A 85 9.47 29.12 10.83
N ILE A 86 10.48 28.25 10.96
CA ILE A 86 10.33 26.87 11.38
C ILE A 86 11.15 26.69 12.65
N ARG A 87 10.52 26.21 13.71
CA ARG A 87 11.19 25.81 14.94
C ARG A 87 11.37 24.30 14.96
N ARG A 88 12.47 23.84 15.50
CA ARG A 88 12.84 22.43 15.52
C ARG A 88 13.27 22.01 16.92
N TRP A 89 13.05 20.74 17.27
CA TRP A 89 13.40 20.18 18.57
C TRP A 89 13.88 18.74 18.45
N ASN A 90 14.70 18.29 19.41
CA ASN A 90 14.92 16.88 19.64
C ASN A 90 13.65 16.25 20.23
N THR A 91 13.28 15.08 19.80
CA THR A 91 12.09 14.38 20.29
C THR A 91 12.26 13.88 21.73
N SER A 92 13.45 13.38 22.07
CA SER A 92 13.71 12.72 23.37
C SER A 92 13.64 13.67 24.56
N ASP A 93 14.31 14.83 24.48
CA ASP A 93 14.42 15.80 25.57
C ASP A 93 13.71 17.13 25.28
N ARG A 94 13.16 17.29 24.07
CA ARG A 94 12.46 18.48 23.59
C ARG A 94 13.30 19.76 23.61
N LYS A 95 14.62 19.61 23.64
CA LYS A 95 15.52 20.76 23.53
C LYS A 95 15.41 21.39 22.15
N PRO A 96 15.32 22.74 22.08
CA PRO A 96 15.24 23.44 20.80
C PRO A 96 16.54 23.28 20.02
N LEU A 97 16.39 23.08 18.72
CA LEU A 97 17.44 23.16 17.71
C LEU A 97 17.41 24.55 17.05
N ALA A 98 18.35 24.81 16.15
CA ALA A 98 18.39 26.06 15.41
C ALA A 98 17.05 26.33 14.69
N THR A 99 16.52 27.53 14.89
CA THR A 99 15.33 28.02 14.19
C THR A 99 15.69 28.40 12.76
N VAL A 100 14.91 27.94 11.80
CA VAL A 100 15.04 28.33 10.40
C VAL A 100 14.17 29.56 10.17
N LYS A 101 14.79 30.69 9.80
CA LYS A 101 14.07 31.90 9.38
C LYS A 101 13.79 31.80 7.88
N LEU A 102 12.56 32.07 7.49
CA LEU A 102 12.11 32.09 6.10
C LEU A 102 11.67 33.52 5.72
N ALA A 103 11.40 33.73 4.44
CA ALA A 103 10.73 34.92 3.97
C ALA A 103 9.30 35.00 4.54
N ASP A 104 8.69 36.17 4.43
CA ASP A 104 7.34 36.43 4.93
C ASP A 104 6.30 35.40 4.50
N GLY A 105 5.33 35.15 5.36
CA GLY A 105 4.23 34.23 5.14
C GLY A 105 4.20 33.07 6.13
N TYR A 106 3.04 32.42 6.20
CA TYR A 106 2.89 31.23 7.02
C TYR A 106 3.53 30.01 6.36
N VAL A 107 4.15 29.16 7.15
CA VAL A 107 4.56 27.81 6.78
C VAL A 107 3.34 26.90 6.98
N ARG A 108 2.59 26.67 5.91
CA ARG A 108 1.29 25.97 5.95
C ARG A 108 1.41 24.48 6.16
N ASP A 109 2.50 23.89 5.67
CA ASP A 109 2.76 22.46 5.81
C ASP A 109 4.27 22.16 5.82
N LEU A 110 4.65 21.01 6.38
CA LEU A 110 6.01 20.53 6.54
C LEU A 110 6.09 19.02 6.23
N ALA A 111 7.09 18.62 5.46
CA ALA A 111 7.39 17.21 5.23
C ALA A 111 8.90 16.94 5.27
N TYR A 112 9.33 15.96 6.05
CA TYR A 112 10.70 15.44 5.95
C TYR A 112 10.84 14.55 4.72
N SER A 113 11.97 14.66 4.03
CA SER A 113 12.32 13.66 3.02
C SER A 113 12.46 12.29 3.68
N PRO A 114 12.16 11.24 2.96
CA PRO A 114 12.21 9.88 3.50
C PRO A 114 13.57 9.46 4.04
N ASP A 115 14.66 10.00 3.51
CA ASP A 115 16.02 9.76 4.02
C ASP A 115 16.36 10.69 5.23
N GLY A 116 15.42 11.54 5.64
CA GLY A 116 15.55 12.47 6.76
C GLY A 116 16.53 13.63 6.52
N LYS A 117 17.12 13.77 5.31
CA LYS A 117 18.15 14.78 5.06
C LYS A 117 17.60 16.14 4.71
N SER A 118 16.38 16.19 4.19
CA SER A 118 15.72 17.42 3.78
C SER A 118 14.39 17.62 4.49
N LEU A 119 14.03 18.86 4.71
CA LEU A 119 12.72 19.29 5.18
C LEU A 119 12.12 20.21 4.13
N ALA A 120 10.97 19.82 3.56
CA ALA A 120 10.18 20.68 2.70
C ALA A 120 9.23 21.53 3.53
N ALA A 121 9.04 22.79 3.13
CA ALA A 121 8.14 23.72 3.81
C ALA A 121 7.29 24.50 2.80
N ALA A 122 5.97 24.44 2.96
CA ALA A 122 5.00 25.16 2.16
C ALA A 122 4.94 26.63 2.59
N GLY A 123 5.42 27.53 1.74
CA GLY A 123 5.42 28.98 1.99
C GLY A 123 4.57 29.76 0.99
N TYR A 124 4.64 31.09 1.06
CA TYR A 124 3.89 31.94 0.13
C TYR A 124 4.53 31.91 -1.26
N GLN A 125 3.79 31.43 -2.25
CA GLN A 125 4.17 31.28 -3.66
C GLN A 125 5.46 30.47 -3.91
N ARG A 126 5.94 29.72 -2.94
CA ARG A 126 7.15 28.91 -3.05
C ARG A 126 7.22 27.79 -2.02
N THR A 127 7.93 26.76 -2.36
CA THR A 127 8.29 25.70 -1.42
C THR A 127 9.78 25.80 -1.09
N PHE A 128 10.14 25.75 0.17
CA PHE A 128 11.52 25.77 0.64
C PHE A 128 11.99 24.34 0.88
N LEU A 129 13.17 23.98 0.37
CA LEU A 129 13.89 22.77 0.75
C LEU A 129 15.06 23.15 1.66
N ILE A 130 15.09 22.55 2.84
CA ILE A 130 15.99 22.90 3.94
C ILE A 130 16.78 21.65 4.30
N GLU A 131 18.10 21.78 4.48
CA GLU A 131 18.95 20.71 4.99
C GLU A 131 18.62 20.44 6.47
N THR A 132 18.24 19.22 6.80
CA THR A 132 17.81 18.87 8.15
C THR A 132 18.93 19.03 9.18
N ALA A 133 20.18 18.70 8.83
CA ALA A 133 21.30 18.75 9.76
C ALA A 133 21.62 20.18 10.20
N SER A 134 21.79 21.11 9.24
CA SER A 134 22.22 22.48 9.49
C SER A 134 21.07 23.48 9.64
N GLY A 135 19.88 23.16 9.11
CA GLY A 135 18.77 24.11 8.97
C GLY A 135 18.98 25.14 7.86
N LYS A 136 19.96 24.95 6.99
CA LYS A 136 20.23 25.88 5.87
C LYS A 136 19.27 25.62 4.71
N LEU A 137 18.91 26.69 4.01
CA LEU A 137 18.11 26.60 2.78
C LEU A 137 18.95 25.95 1.68
N ILE A 138 18.47 24.81 1.14
CA ILE A 138 19.06 24.15 -0.03
C ILE A 138 18.61 24.87 -1.30
N ARG A 139 17.28 25.08 -1.42
CA ARG A 139 16.68 25.78 -2.57
C ARG A 139 15.25 26.22 -2.30
N SER A 140 14.72 27.02 -3.22
CA SER A 140 13.34 27.48 -3.23
C SER A 140 12.70 27.12 -4.58
N LEU A 141 11.60 26.36 -4.56
CA LEU A 141 10.84 25.98 -5.74
C LEU A 141 9.78 27.07 -5.99
N LYS A 142 9.72 27.59 -7.20
CA LYS A 142 8.79 28.65 -7.62
C LYS A 142 7.99 28.15 -8.81
N GLY A 143 6.72 28.50 -8.91
CA GLY A 143 5.86 28.11 -10.03
C GLY A 143 4.38 28.23 -9.71
N GLN A 144 4.02 28.02 -8.45
CA GLN A 144 2.65 28.20 -7.96
C GLN A 144 2.38 29.70 -7.68
N ARG A 145 1.19 30.17 -8.03
CA ARG A 145 0.79 31.58 -7.98
C ARG A 145 0.13 31.97 -6.66
N GLY A 146 -0.40 30.97 -5.91
CA GLY A 146 -1.04 31.12 -4.62
C GLY A 146 -0.14 30.72 -3.44
N GLN A 147 -0.71 30.74 -2.24
CA GLN A 147 -0.09 30.13 -1.06
C GLN A 147 0.08 28.64 -1.32
N VAL A 148 1.27 28.10 -1.12
CA VAL A 148 1.46 26.65 -1.09
C VAL A 148 0.88 26.14 0.23
N THR A 149 -0.03 25.17 0.15
CA THR A 149 -0.86 24.72 1.28
C THR A 149 -0.41 23.38 1.84
N GLY A 150 0.08 22.48 0.97
CA GLY A 150 0.57 21.16 1.33
C GLY A 150 1.86 20.79 0.61
N VAL A 151 2.68 19.94 1.23
CA VAL A 151 3.90 19.37 0.67
C VAL A 151 4.03 17.90 1.07
N ALA A 152 4.36 17.04 0.11
CA ALA A 152 4.60 15.62 0.37
C ALA A 152 5.74 15.09 -0.49
N PHE A 153 6.66 14.32 0.11
CA PHE A 153 7.63 13.54 -0.66
C PHE A 153 7.01 12.22 -1.13
N SER A 154 7.39 11.77 -2.32
CA SER A 154 7.11 10.40 -2.73
C SER A 154 7.83 9.41 -1.79
N PRO A 155 7.30 8.19 -1.58
CA PRO A 155 7.90 7.21 -0.66
C PRO A 155 9.35 6.83 -1.01
N ASP A 156 9.77 6.95 -2.26
CA ASP A 156 11.14 6.73 -2.70
C ASP A 156 12.04 7.98 -2.60
N GLY A 157 11.47 9.13 -2.18
CA GLY A 157 12.16 10.41 -2.03
C GLY A 157 12.54 11.11 -3.34
N ARG A 158 12.12 10.59 -4.50
CA ARG A 158 12.51 11.15 -5.80
C ARG A 158 11.65 12.33 -6.24
N LEU A 159 10.41 12.36 -5.80
CA LEU A 159 9.45 13.40 -6.15
C LEU A 159 9.01 14.16 -4.91
N LEU A 160 8.64 15.41 -5.12
CA LEU A 160 7.93 16.24 -4.16
C LEU A 160 6.64 16.71 -4.82
N ALA A 161 5.51 16.54 -4.15
CA ALA A 161 4.24 17.13 -4.53
C ALA A 161 3.98 18.37 -3.69
N THR A 162 3.39 19.41 -4.31
CA THR A 162 2.98 20.64 -3.62
C THR A 162 1.60 21.05 -4.08
N SER A 163 0.69 21.36 -3.17
CA SER A 163 -0.64 21.90 -3.44
C SER A 163 -0.68 23.40 -3.20
N SER A 164 -1.65 24.10 -3.81
CA SER A 164 -1.72 25.57 -3.69
C SER A 164 -3.14 26.11 -3.77
N ASP A 165 -3.31 27.31 -3.23
CA ASP A 165 -4.53 28.12 -3.35
C ASP A 165 -4.83 28.51 -4.81
N ASP A 166 -3.89 28.33 -5.76
CA ASP A 166 -4.09 28.54 -7.21
C ASP A 166 -4.78 27.38 -7.92
N GLU A 167 -5.37 26.43 -7.16
CA GLU A 167 -6.14 25.27 -7.66
C GLU A 167 -5.28 24.18 -8.30
N THR A 168 -3.94 24.28 -8.24
CA THR A 168 -3.01 23.32 -8.87
C THR A 168 -2.24 22.48 -7.85
N VAL A 169 -1.80 21.31 -8.32
CA VAL A 169 -0.77 20.51 -7.65
C VAL A 169 0.45 20.41 -8.58
N HIS A 170 1.62 20.75 -8.08
CA HIS A 170 2.87 20.61 -8.82
C HIS A 170 3.65 19.38 -8.32
N ILE A 171 4.24 18.66 -9.25
CA ILE A 171 5.18 17.57 -8.97
C ILE A 171 6.57 18.02 -9.41
N TRP A 172 7.53 17.90 -8.52
CA TRP A 172 8.92 18.31 -8.68
C TRP A 172 9.85 17.11 -8.56
N ASN A 173 10.99 17.15 -9.24
CA ASN A 173 12.12 16.30 -8.92
C ASN A 173 12.73 16.80 -7.59
N ALA A 174 12.74 15.96 -6.57
CA ALA A 174 13.21 16.38 -5.24
C ALA A 174 14.72 16.64 -5.18
N ALA A 175 15.52 16.00 -6.04
CA ALA A 175 16.98 16.13 -6.04
C ALA A 175 17.46 17.48 -6.60
N ASP A 176 16.86 17.94 -7.70
CA ASP A 176 17.30 19.16 -8.39
C ASP A 176 16.26 20.29 -8.39
N GLY A 177 15.03 20.00 -7.95
CA GLY A 177 13.92 20.95 -7.89
C GLY A 177 13.32 21.30 -9.25
N SER A 178 13.64 20.56 -10.30
CA SER A 178 13.05 20.77 -11.63
C SER A 178 11.56 20.38 -11.62
N PRO A 179 10.71 21.12 -12.36
CA PRO A 179 9.31 20.77 -12.48
C PRO A 179 9.15 19.51 -13.32
N VAL A 180 8.38 18.55 -12.81
CA VAL A 180 8.05 17.31 -13.53
C VAL A 180 6.68 17.43 -14.17
N ARG A 181 5.71 18.02 -13.43
CA ARG A 181 4.30 18.05 -13.87
C ARG A 181 3.49 19.06 -13.08
N VAL A 182 2.44 19.59 -13.74
CA VAL A 182 1.35 20.32 -13.10
C VAL A 182 0.09 19.49 -13.26
N LEU A 183 -0.66 19.30 -12.18
CA LEU A 183 -1.95 18.60 -12.17
C LEU A 183 -3.04 19.66 -12.03
N GLU A 184 -3.88 19.75 -13.05
CA GLU A 184 -4.99 20.70 -13.15
C GLU A 184 -6.32 19.93 -13.20
N GLY A 185 -7.36 20.41 -12.50
CA GLY A 185 -8.68 19.76 -12.46
C GLY A 185 -9.49 20.02 -11.21
N HIS A 186 -8.88 20.66 -10.19
CA HIS A 186 -9.63 21.22 -9.08
C HIS A 186 -10.34 22.51 -9.49
N SER A 187 -11.52 22.73 -8.90
CA SER A 187 -12.34 23.94 -9.10
C SER A 187 -12.23 24.89 -7.91
N TYR A 188 -11.40 24.55 -6.93
CA TYR A 188 -11.21 25.28 -5.68
C TYR A 188 -9.77 25.18 -5.19
N PRO A 189 -9.34 26.10 -4.30
CA PRO A 189 -8.03 26.03 -3.63
C PRO A 189 -7.73 24.62 -3.10
N VAL A 190 -6.57 24.09 -3.47
CA VAL A 190 -6.13 22.78 -2.99
C VAL A 190 -5.55 22.97 -1.59
N GLN A 191 -6.06 22.22 -0.62
CA GLN A 191 -5.72 22.36 0.80
C GLN A 191 -4.60 21.41 1.23
N ASP A 192 -4.52 20.22 0.60
CA ASP A 192 -3.59 19.18 0.99
C ASP A 192 -3.23 18.27 -0.19
N VAL A 193 -2.05 17.63 -0.13
CA VAL A 193 -1.57 16.67 -1.12
C VAL A 193 -0.74 15.56 -0.46
N VAL A 194 -1.01 14.31 -0.82
CA VAL A 194 -0.30 13.15 -0.30
C VAL A 194 -0.01 12.12 -1.40
N PHE A 195 1.10 11.40 -1.28
CA PHE A 195 1.37 10.22 -2.10
C PHE A 195 0.79 8.95 -1.48
N SER A 196 0.33 8.02 -2.33
CA SER A 196 0.05 6.67 -1.89
C SER A 196 1.33 5.97 -1.41
N PRO A 197 1.24 4.99 -0.47
CA PRO A 197 2.42 4.30 0.07
C PRO A 197 3.29 3.57 -0.96
N ASP A 198 2.75 3.27 -2.14
CA ASP A 198 3.50 2.69 -3.27
C ASP A 198 4.04 3.76 -4.24
N GLY A 199 3.74 5.04 -4.00
CA GLY A 199 4.17 6.19 -4.81
C GLY A 199 3.48 6.30 -6.17
N ARG A 200 2.52 5.43 -6.49
CA ARG A 200 1.88 5.39 -7.82
C ARG A 200 0.76 6.38 -7.98
N GLN A 201 0.21 6.87 -6.89
CA GLN A 201 -0.89 7.82 -6.90
C GLN A 201 -0.54 9.03 -6.04
N VAL A 202 -1.09 10.16 -6.44
CA VAL A 202 -1.17 11.38 -5.63
C VAL A 202 -2.64 11.61 -5.35
N VAL A 203 -2.97 11.99 -4.12
CA VAL A 203 -4.31 12.46 -3.76
C VAL A 203 -4.21 13.90 -3.31
N SER A 204 -5.13 14.72 -3.76
CA SER A 204 -5.26 16.11 -3.37
C SER A 204 -6.67 16.41 -2.88
N ALA A 205 -6.78 17.15 -1.78
CA ALA A 205 -8.03 17.59 -1.19
C ALA A 205 -8.20 19.09 -1.42
N ALA A 206 -9.38 19.52 -1.88
CA ALA A 206 -9.63 20.91 -2.23
C ALA A 206 -11.00 21.41 -1.75
N GLY A 207 -11.10 22.71 -1.60
CA GLY A 207 -12.34 23.39 -1.26
C GLY A 207 -12.10 24.80 -0.76
N ASP A 208 -13.14 25.61 -0.80
CA ASP A 208 -13.11 27.00 -0.35
C ASP A 208 -13.77 27.11 1.04
N GLU A 209 -12.96 27.42 2.06
CA GLU A 209 -13.44 27.61 3.43
C GLU A 209 -14.46 28.76 3.56
N THR A 210 -14.45 29.71 2.63
CA THR A 210 -15.34 30.89 2.64
C THR A 210 -16.68 30.60 1.98
N ARG A 211 -16.76 29.58 1.11
CA ARG A 211 -17.95 29.16 0.37
C ARG A 211 -18.58 27.92 0.98
N SER A 212 -19.22 28.07 2.14
CA SER A 212 -19.74 26.97 2.95
C SER A 212 -20.83 26.09 2.29
N THR A 213 -21.31 26.46 1.11
CA THR A 213 -22.36 25.72 0.37
C THR A 213 -21.82 24.85 -0.77
N LYS A 214 -20.51 24.93 -1.06
CA LYS A 214 -19.91 24.16 -2.15
C LYS A 214 -19.27 22.87 -1.63
N PRO A 215 -19.46 21.74 -2.34
CA PRO A 215 -18.85 20.48 -1.94
C PRO A 215 -17.33 20.57 -2.06
N GLY A 216 -16.63 19.86 -1.17
CA GLY A 216 -15.19 19.65 -1.27
C GLY A 216 -14.86 18.61 -2.34
N GLU A 217 -13.69 18.74 -2.93
CA GLU A 217 -13.19 17.83 -3.96
C GLU A 217 -12.00 17.03 -3.43
N VAL A 218 -11.98 15.73 -3.67
CA VAL A 218 -10.80 14.90 -3.47
C VAL A 218 -10.48 14.21 -4.79
N ILE A 219 -9.33 14.53 -5.38
CA ILE A 219 -8.92 13.98 -6.67
C ILE A 219 -7.74 13.03 -6.47
N THR A 220 -7.85 11.86 -7.09
CA THR A 220 -6.75 10.90 -7.20
C THR A 220 -6.13 10.97 -8.58
N TRP A 221 -4.82 11.09 -8.64
CA TRP A 221 -4.01 11.23 -9.84
C TRP A 221 -3.05 10.05 -9.98
N ASP A 222 -2.78 9.61 -11.20
CA ASP A 222 -1.67 8.71 -11.49
C ASP A 222 -0.36 9.52 -11.49
N THR A 223 0.57 9.16 -10.64
CA THR A 223 1.83 9.91 -10.46
C THR A 223 2.66 9.98 -11.74
N ALA A 224 2.71 8.89 -12.50
CA ALA A 224 3.56 8.78 -13.69
C ALA A 224 3.04 9.57 -14.89
N SER A 225 1.72 9.54 -15.12
CA SER A 225 1.09 10.22 -16.26
C SER A 225 0.48 11.58 -15.91
N GLY A 226 0.19 11.84 -14.63
CA GLY A 226 -0.58 13.01 -14.16
C GLY A 226 -2.07 12.93 -14.48
N LYS A 227 -2.56 11.80 -14.95
CA LYS A 227 -3.97 11.62 -15.30
C LYS A 227 -4.83 11.54 -14.06
N GLN A 228 -5.94 12.26 -14.06
CA GLN A 228 -6.98 12.10 -13.05
C GLN A 228 -7.59 10.70 -13.12
N LEU A 229 -7.57 9.97 -12.01
CA LEU A 229 -8.13 8.63 -11.87
C LEU A 229 -9.54 8.64 -11.30
N SER A 230 -9.79 9.51 -10.31
CA SER A 230 -11.11 9.70 -9.70
C SER A 230 -11.27 11.11 -9.16
N LYS A 231 -12.52 11.54 -9.00
CA LYS A 231 -12.90 12.80 -8.32
C LYS A 231 -14.09 12.52 -7.42
N LEU A 232 -13.87 12.65 -6.11
CA LEU A 232 -14.89 12.44 -5.07
C LEU A 232 -15.41 13.80 -4.60
N THR A 233 -16.73 13.90 -4.40
CA THR A 233 -17.42 15.11 -3.95
C THR A 233 -18.43 14.82 -2.82
N ASP A 234 -18.17 13.78 -2.01
CA ASP A 234 -19.06 13.34 -0.94
C ASP A 234 -19.09 14.30 0.26
N HIS A 235 -18.05 15.13 0.41
CA HIS A 235 -18.01 16.18 1.42
C HIS A 235 -18.90 17.37 1.03
N LYS A 236 -19.77 17.78 1.94
CA LYS A 236 -20.70 18.90 1.72
C LYS A 236 -20.03 20.28 1.76
N LYS A 237 -18.83 20.37 2.34
CA LYS A 237 -18.02 21.58 2.44
C LYS A 237 -16.58 21.25 2.03
N ALA A 238 -15.69 22.26 2.06
CA ALA A 238 -14.29 22.13 1.69
C ALA A 238 -13.64 20.87 2.30
N ALA A 239 -13.00 20.05 1.47
CA ALA A 239 -12.13 18.99 1.92
C ALA A 239 -10.80 19.61 2.37
N THR A 240 -10.27 19.16 3.51
CA THR A 240 -9.14 19.81 4.21
C THR A 240 -7.88 19.00 4.21
N ALA A 241 -7.98 17.67 4.29
CA ALA A 241 -6.82 16.79 4.28
C ALA A 241 -7.21 15.39 3.77
N ALA A 242 -6.20 14.63 3.34
CA ALA A 242 -6.30 13.23 2.99
C ALA A 242 -5.12 12.46 3.60
N ALA A 243 -5.33 11.18 3.94
CA ALA A 243 -4.25 10.30 4.37
C ALA A 243 -4.52 8.85 3.93
N PHE A 244 -3.45 8.13 3.59
CA PHE A 244 -3.52 6.71 3.27
C PHE A 244 -3.21 5.85 4.49
N SER A 245 -3.86 4.70 4.58
CA SER A 245 -3.40 3.65 5.50
C SER A 245 -2.02 3.14 5.04
N PRO A 246 -1.15 2.70 5.98
CA PRO A 246 0.19 2.24 5.64
C PRO A 246 0.22 1.06 4.67
N ASP A 247 -0.84 0.26 4.60
CA ASP A 247 -0.97 -0.84 3.64
C ASP A 247 -1.56 -0.40 2.29
N GLY A 248 -1.88 0.89 2.13
CA GLY A 248 -2.41 1.48 0.90
C GLY A 248 -3.82 1.04 0.54
N LYS A 249 -4.58 0.41 1.45
CA LYS A 249 -5.93 -0.10 1.15
C LYS A 249 -7.04 0.86 1.51
N LEU A 250 -6.80 1.73 2.50
CA LEU A 250 -7.76 2.71 2.94
C LEU A 250 -7.22 4.12 2.71
N MET A 251 -8.14 5.03 2.49
CA MET A 251 -7.90 6.47 2.48
C MET A 251 -8.92 7.12 3.41
N VAL A 252 -8.48 8.06 4.23
CA VAL A 252 -9.38 8.95 4.99
C VAL A 252 -9.28 10.35 4.43
N THR A 253 -10.41 11.07 4.48
CA THR A 253 -10.50 12.49 4.10
C THR A 253 -11.26 13.26 5.16
N THR A 254 -10.87 14.50 5.38
CA THR A 254 -11.47 15.40 6.37
C THR A 254 -12.09 16.61 5.69
N SER A 255 -13.04 17.28 6.38
CA SER A 255 -13.76 18.41 5.79
C SER A 255 -14.28 19.39 6.83
N PHE A 256 -14.55 20.61 6.36
CA PHE A 256 -15.33 21.62 7.09
C PHE A 256 -16.77 21.19 7.38
N ASP A 257 -17.27 20.10 6.81
CA ASP A 257 -18.59 19.53 7.12
C ASP A 257 -18.60 18.68 8.41
N GLU A 258 -17.49 18.71 9.18
CA GLU A 258 -17.29 18.04 10.46
C GLU A 258 -17.19 16.51 10.37
N LYS A 259 -17.14 15.96 9.14
CA LYS A 259 -17.03 14.53 8.88
C LYS A 259 -15.62 14.12 8.50
N VAL A 260 -15.34 12.88 8.79
CA VAL A 260 -14.17 12.15 8.30
C VAL A 260 -14.71 10.96 7.49
N ASN A 261 -14.48 10.96 6.19
CA ASN A 261 -14.88 9.85 5.33
C ASN A 261 -13.74 8.84 5.20
N VAL A 262 -14.08 7.55 5.14
CA VAL A 262 -13.14 6.45 4.92
C VAL A 262 -13.50 5.75 3.63
N TYR A 263 -12.53 5.57 2.76
CA TYR A 263 -12.69 4.90 1.46
C TYR A 263 -11.79 3.66 1.38
N GLU A 264 -12.26 2.61 0.72
CA GLU A 264 -11.35 1.61 0.14
C GLU A 264 -10.74 2.19 -1.13
N LEU A 265 -9.43 2.04 -1.30
CA LEU A 265 -8.76 2.56 -2.48
C LEU A 265 -9.35 1.96 -3.77
N GLY A 266 -9.67 2.84 -4.74
CA GLY A 266 -10.36 2.45 -5.98
C GLY A 266 -11.87 2.30 -5.87
N LYS A 267 -12.47 2.73 -4.75
CA LYS A 267 -13.94 2.86 -4.60
C LYS A 267 -14.34 4.32 -4.55
N ASP A 268 -15.45 4.63 -5.23
CA ASP A 268 -15.97 5.99 -5.35
C ASP A 268 -16.95 6.35 -4.21
N LYS A 269 -17.30 5.39 -3.34
CA LYS A 269 -18.19 5.61 -2.20
C LYS A 269 -17.46 5.33 -0.89
N PRO A 270 -17.68 6.16 0.15
CA PRO A 270 -17.08 5.90 1.44
C PRO A 270 -17.62 4.59 2.04
N LEU A 271 -16.75 3.84 2.72
CA LEU A 271 -17.14 2.69 3.57
C LEU A 271 -18.02 3.15 4.73
N GLY A 272 -17.74 4.34 5.24
CA GLY A 272 -18.38 4.94 6.38
C GLY A 272 -17.83 6.34 6.64
N PHE A 273 -18.36 6.98 7.65
CA PHE A 273 -17.87 8.25 8.13
C PHE A 273 -17.76 8.25 9.66
N PHE A 274 -16.77 8.96 10.18
CA PHE A 274 -16.69 9.24 11.61
C PHE A 274 -17.44 10.55 11.87
N GLY A 275 -18.56 10.44 12.57
CA GLY A 275 -19.25 11.58 13.16
C GLY A 275 -18.73 11.78 14.58
N GLY A 276 -18.87 12.97 15.12
CA GLY A 276 -18.56 13.23 16.53
C GLY A 276 -17.55 14.35 16.79
N HIS A 277 -16.92 14.90 15.74
CA HIS A 277 -16.40 16.24 15.83
C HIS A 277 -17.59 17.23 15.78
N GLY A 278 -17.69 18.12 16.73
CA GLY A 278 -18.68 19.21 16.70
C GLY A 278 -18.11 20.46 16.03
N ARG A 279 -17.08 20.29 15.19
CA ARG A 279 -16.33 21.35 14.55
C ARG A 279 -15.65 20.87 13.26
N PRO A 280 -15.35 21.77 12.31
CA PRO A 280 -14.58 21.46 11.13
C PRO A 280 -13.34 20.64 11.43
N THR A 281 -13.17 19.52 10.72
CA THR A 281 -11.96 18.72 10.78
C THR A 281 -10.88 19.35 9.90
N THR A 282 -9.62 19.29 10.34
CA THR A 282 -8.52 20.06 9.76
C THR A 282 -7.39 19.20 9.23
N SER A 283 -7.16 18.06 9.86
CA SER A 283 -6.05 17.16 9.56
C SER A 283 -6.42 15.73 9.89
N ALA A 284 -5.79 14.78 9.22
CA ALA A 284 -5.95 13.35 9.48
C ALA A 284 -4.65 12.61 9.20
N LEU A 285 -4.40 11.55 9.96
CA LEU A 285 -3.34 10.58 9.69
C LEU A 285 -3.71 9.20 10.21
N PHE A 286 -3.10 8.17 9.65
CA PHE A 286 -3.12 6.82 10.20
C PHE A 286 -1.96 6.61 11.17
N SER A 287 -2.17 5.78 12.20
CA SER A 287 -1.04 5.26 12.96
C SER A 287 -0.10 4.45 12.04
N PRO A 288 1.23 4.42 12.33
CA PRO A 288 2.19 3.70 11.50
C PRO A 288 1.90 2.21 11.32
N ASP A 289 1.16 1.61 12.25
CA ASP A 289 0.71 0.21 12.18
C ASP A 289 -0.69 0.04 11.55
N GLY A 290 -1.34 1.14 11.15
CA GLY A 290 -2.66 1.15 10.51
C GLY A 290 -3.84 0.83 11.43
N ARG A 291 -3.65 0.72 12.75
CA ARG A 291 -4.70 0.29 13.68
C ARG A 291 -5.69 1.38 14.04
N PHE A 292 -5.29 2.64 13.99
CA PHE A 292 -6.15 3.77 14.28
C PHE A 292 -5.88 4.96 13.37
N VAL A 293 -6.85 5.83 13.30
CA VAL A 293 -6.79 7.15 12.65
C VAL A 293 -6.81 8.22 13.72
N VAL A 294 -6.02 9.26 13.53
CA VAL A 294 -6.05 10.48 14.36
C VAL A 294 -6.58 11.61 13.50
N THR A 295 -7.49 12.41 14.04
CA THR A 295 -8.07 13.57 13.36
C THR A 295 -8.05 14.79 14.27
N GLY A 296 -7.64 15.94 13.71
CA GLY A 296 -7.68 17.22 14.37
C GLY A 296 -8.93 18.01 13.98
N SER A 297 -9.43 18.83 14.89
CA SER A 297 -10.59 19.70 14.63
C SER A 297 -10.49 21.04 15.31
N GLY A 298 -11.33 21.98 14.90
CA GLY A 298 -11.46 23.28 15.51
C GLY A 298 -11.97 24.34 14.55
N GLY A 299 -12.39 25.46 15.09
CA GLY A 299 -12.92 26.59 14.34
C GLY A 299 -12.45 27.94 14.90
N ARG A 300 -12.85 29.02 14.21
CA ARG A 300 -12.52 30.40 14.64
C ARG A 300 -13.32 30.86 15.86
N ALA A 301 -14.53 30.33 16.05
CA ALA A 301 -15.38 30.68 17.19
C ALA A 301 -14.98 29.88 18.45
N LYS A 302 -15.42 30.32 19.65
CA LYS A 302 -15.25 29.57 20.90
C LYS A 302 -15.95 28.21 20.82
N GLY A 303 -15.31 27.14 21.31
CA GLY A 303 -15.83 25.76 21.35
C GLY A 303 -14.72 24.75 21.52
N LYS A 304 -15.07 23.48 21.51
CA LYS A 304 -14.12 22.39 21.69
C LYS A 304 -13.21 22.26 20.47
N ASN A 305 -11.92 22.30 20.67
CA ASN A 305 -10.90 22.03 19.65
C ASN A 305 -10.28 20.69 20.01
N GLU A 306 -10.67 19.66 19.29
CA GLU A 306 -10.45 18.27 19.72
C GLU A 306 -9.55 17.55 18.73
N ILE A 307 -8.75 16.64 19.28
CA ILE A 307 -8.10 15.57 18.53
C ILE A 307 -8.82 14.29 18.91
N LYS A 308 -9.28 13.53 17.93
CA LYS A 308 -9.95 12.24 18.16
C LYS A 308 -9.16 11.12 17.53
N ILE A 309 -9.22 9.95 18.16
CA ILE A 309 -8.55 8.73 17.74
C ILE A 309 -9.61 7.65 17.55
N TRP A 310 -9.63 7.02 16.37
CA TRP A 310 -10.67 6.13 15.90
C TRP A 310 -10.13 4.84 15.31
N THR A 311 -10.93 3.76 15.34
CA THR A 311 -10.63 2.56 14.54
C THR A 311 -11.00 2.78 13.07
N PRO A 312 -10.14 2.41 12.10
CA PRO A 312 -10.33 2.79 10.70
C PRO A 312 -11.57 2.17 10.01
N ARG A 313 -12.04 1.01 10.47
CA ARG A 313 -13.13 0.28 9.80
C ARG A 313 -14.46 0.42 10.49
N ASP A 314 -14.43 0.44 11.82
CA ASP A 314 -15.65 0.38 12.63
C ASP A 314 -16.08 1.75 13.14
N GLY A 315 -15.20 2.76 13.02
CA GLY A 315 -15.45 4.13 13.48
C GLY A 315 -15.56 4.23 15.00
N GLU A 316 -15.04 3.26 15.76
CA GLU A 316 -15.07 3.30 17.21
C GLU A 316 -14.11 4.37 17.72
N GLU A 317 -14.61 5.30 18.53
CA GLU A 317 -13.79 6.30 19.19
C GLU A 317 -12.97 5.67 20.32
N LEU A 318 -11.64 5.73 20.21
CA LEU A 318 -10.71 5.21 21.19
C LEU A 318 -10.31 6.26 22.23
N ALA A 319 -10.18 7.52 21.81
CA ALA A 319 -9.84 8.63 22.68
C ALA A 319 -10.27 9.98 22.10
N THR A 320 -10.52 10.94 22.98
CA THR A 320 -10.69 12.37 22.66
C THR A 320 -9.73 13.19 23.52
N ILE A 321 -9.01 14.12 22.90
CA ILE A 321 -8.04 15.04 23.49
C ILE A 321 -8.54 16.46 23.22
N GLY A 322 -8.70 17.29 24.24
CA GLY A 322 -9.33 18.60 24.15
C GLY A 322 -8.54 19.76 24.79
N ASP A 323 -7.21 19.73 24.79
CA ASP A 323 -6.38 20.67 25.54
C ASP A 323 -5.93 21.92 24.75
N HIS A 324 -6.19 22.01 23.45
CA HIS A 324 -5.89 23.21 22.67
C HIS A 324 -6.94 24.30 22.87
N ALA A 325 -6.48 25.52 23.15
CA ALA A 325 -7.37 26.68 23.35
C ALA A 325 -7.95 27.23 22.03
N ALA A 326 -7.36 26.88 20.88
CA ALA A 326 -7.81 27.29 19.56
C ALA A 326 -7.77 26.11 18.57
N ARG A 327 -8.17 26.35 17.30
CA ARG A 327 -8.19 25.35 16.21
C ARG A 327 -6.90 24.56 16.19
N VAL A 328 -6.99 23.24 16.21
CA VAL A 328 -5.90 22.32 15.86
C VAL A 328 -5.63 22.50 14.37
N THR A 329 -4.41 22.84 14.02
CA THR A 329 -4.04 23.14 12.62
C THR A 329 -3.50 21.94 11.91
N ASP A 330 -2.67 21.15 12.62
CA ASP A 330 -2.01 19.98 12.05
C ASP A 330 -1.61 18.99 13.13
N ILE A 331 -1.39 17.73 12.73
CA ILE A 331 -0.98 16.61 13.59
C ILE A 331 0.09 15.76 12.91
N ALA A 332 1.03 15.25 13.69
CA ALA A 332 2.03 14.28 13.25
C ALA A 332 2.26 13.21 14.30
N ILE A 333 2.60 12.00 13.89
CA ILE A 333 2.86 10.86 14.78
C ILE A 333 4.30 10.40 14.62
N SER A 334 4.93 9.99 15.74
CA SER A 334 6.27 9.41 15.68
C SER A 334 6.27 8.08 14.92
N PRO A 335 7.37 7.70 14.24
CA PRO A 335 7.44 6.45 13.47
C PRO A 335 7.17 5.18 14.28
N ASP A 336 7.38 5.20 15.60
CA ASP A 336 7.06 4.10 16.51
C ASP A 336 5.59 4.10 16.98
N GLY A 337 4.80 5.10 16.58
CA GLY A 337 3.39 5.26 16.95
C GLY A 337 3.12 5.66 18.40
N ARG A 338 4.15 6.03 19.17
CA ARG A 338 4.01 6.28 20.62
C ARG A 338 3.82 7.74 21.00
N MET A 339 4.22 8.65 20.12
CA MET A 339 4.11 10.09 20.36
C MET A 339 3.28 10.74 19.27
N LEU A 340 2.33 11.58 19.67
CA LEU A 340 1.58 12.46 18.78
C LEU A 340 2.02 13.90 19.02
N PHE A 341 2.10 14.67 17.95
CA PHE A 341 2.41 16.10 17.98
C PHE A 341 1.24 16.84 17.34
N SER A 342 0.84 17.94 17.92
CA SER A 342 -0.23 18.77 17.37
C SER A 342 0.13 20.24 17.47
N THR A 343 -0.24 21.00 16.44
CA THR A 343 -0.11 22.46 16.38
C THR A 343 -1.47 23.14 16.43
N SER A 344 -1.49 24.40 16.85
CA SER A 344 -2.73 25.14 16.99
C SER A 344 -2.55 26.63 16.79
N TYR A 345 -3.67 27.30 16.45
CA TYR A 345 -3.78 28.75 16.48
C TYR A 345 -3.63 29.35 17.89
N ASP A 346 -3.57 28.52 18.95
CA ASP A 346 -3.20 28.95 20.30
C ASP A 346 -1.70 29.22 20.47
N LYS A 347 -0.93 29.14 19.38
CA LYS A 347 0.53 29.40 19.32
C LYS A 347 1.36 28.37 20.07
N THR A 348 0.85 27.14 20.21
CA THR A 348 1.54 26.05 20.90
C THR A 348 1.70 24.81 20.01
N VAL A 349 2.71 24.01 20.37
CA VAL A 349 2.84 22.61 19.95
C VAL A 349 2.64 21.75 21.18
N CYS A 350 1.68 20.84 21.13
CA CYS A 350 1.47 19.85 22.17
C CYS A 350 2.07 18.51 21.77
N VAL A 351 2.65 17.81 22.75
CA VAL A 351 3.24 16.49 22.61
C VAL A 351 2.47 15.53 23.51
N TRP A 352 1.99 14.43 22.96
CA TRP A 352 1.10 13.50 23.62
C TRP A 352 1.71 12.10 23.64
N ASP A 353 1.54 11.38 24.75
CA ASP A 353 1.92 9.97 24.88
C ASP A 353 0.75 9.06 24.45
N LEU A 354 0.97 8.32 23.36
CA LEU A 354 0.07 7.32 22.82
C LEU A 354 0.44 5.88 23.23
N SER A 355 1.38 5.69 24.15
CA SER A 355 1.90 4.36 24.52
C SER A 355 0.79 3.40 24.98
N ALA A 356 -0.29 3.92 25.55
CA ALA A 356 -1.46 3.13 25.94
C ALA A 356 -2.24 2.55 24.73
N LEU A 357 -2.09 3.12 23.54
CA LEU A 357 -2.68 2.67 22.28
C LEU A 357 -1.67 1.85 21.46
N ALA A 358 -0.37 1.98 21.75
CA ALA A 358 0.68 1.21 21.11
C ALA A 358 0.62 -0.26 21.56
N PRO A 359 1.11 -1.23 20.76
CA PRO A 359 1.25 -2.62 21.22
C PRO A 359 2.11 -2.65 22.49
N ALA A 360 1.75 -3.50 23.45
CA ALA A 360 2.60 -3.75 24.63
C ALA A 360 4.04 -3.97 24.15
N ALA A 361 5.02 -3.39 24.86
CA ALA A 361 6.43 -3.39 24.48
C ALA A 361 6.98 -4.81 24.39
N GLY A 362 6.83 -5.42 23.24
CA GLY A 362 7.28 -6.73 22.84
C GLY A 362 7.63 -6.68 21.36
N LYS A 363 8.85 -6.25 21.06
CA LYS A 363 9.48 -5.97 19.77
C LYS A 363 8.87 -4.76 19.03
N PRO A 364 9.68 -3.82 18.53
CA PRO A 364 9.18 -2.75 17.69
C PRO A 364 8.42 -3.39 16.54
N VAL A 365 7.13 -3.12 16.45
CA VAL A 365 6.41 -3.25 15.20
C VAL A 365 7.14 -2.28 14.29
N ALA A 366 7.84 -2.81 13.28
CA ALA A 366 8.43 -1.96 12.26
C ALA A 366 7.33 -1.00 11.82
N ALA A 367 7.50 0.26 12.15
CA ALA A 367 6.63 1.29 11.69
C ALA A 367 6.45 1.04 10.19
N ALA A 368 5.21 0.78 9.78
CA ALA A 368 4.83 1.14 8.45
C ALA A 368 4.88 2.66 8.48
N ALA A 369 6.09 3.18 8.54
CA ALA A 369 6.34 4.52 8.06
C ALA A 369 5.57 4.62 6.74
N THR A 370 4.96 5.74 6.45
CA THR A 370 5.12 6.24 5.10
C THR A 370 6.48 5.73 4.76
N ALA A 371 6.49 4.48 4.25
CA ALA A 371 7.67 3.64 4.40
C ALA A 371 8.60 4.02 3.29
N THR A 372 9.30 5.04 3.60
CA THR A 372 10.63 5.14 3.07
C THR A 372 11.49 4.40 4.06
N ALA A 373 11.86 3.20 3.69
CA ALA A 373 13.00 2.54 4.29
C ALA A 373 14.20 3.46 4.06
N THR A 374 14.39 4.42 4.95
CA THR A 374 15.64 5.13 5.07
C THR A 374 16.57 4.18 5.80
N VAL A 375 17.47 3.61 5.04
CA VAL A 375 18.75 3.15 5.58
C VAL A 375 19.38 4.35 6.24
N THR A 376 19.25 4.46 7.56
CA THR A 376 20.01 5.40 8.37
C THR A 376 21.48 5.06 8.23
N VAL A 377 22.22 5.88 7.56
CA VAL A 377 23.66 5.91 7.68
C VAL A 377 24.00 6.58 9.02
N ALA A 378 23.89 5.83 10.10
CA ALA A 378 24.68 6.10 11.29
C ALA A 378 26.14 5.80 10.92
N GLY A 379 27.05 6.72 11.26
CA GLY A 379 28.45 6.79 10.92
C GLY A 379 29.10 5.54 10.34
N LYS A 380 29.57 5.63 9.11
CA LYS A 380 30.52 4.75 8.38
C LYS A 380 30.61 3.25 8.79
N LYS A 381 29.46 2.57 8.98
CA LYS A 381 29.38 1.14 8.70
C LYS A 381 28.57 1.03 7.41
N LYS A 382 29.19 0.51 6.34
CA LYS A 382 28.48 0.12 5.11
C LYS A 382 27.19 -0.60 5.51
N PRO A 383 26.03 -0.29 4.89
CA PRO A 383 24.80 -1.01 5.21
C PRO A 383 25.10 -2.49 5.12
N LYS A 384 24.70 -3.25 6.16
CA LYS A 384 24.95 -4.69 6.22
C LYS A 384 24.35 -5.33 4.99
N THR A 385 25.18 -5.81 4.09
CA THR A 385 24.75 -6.50 2.88
C THR A 385 23.93 -7.71 3.28
N LEU A 386 22.72 -7.83 2.75
CA LEU A 386 21.88 -9.02 2.91
C LEU A 386 22.59 -10.19 2.22
N ARG A 387 22.99 -11.17 2.99
CA ARG A 387 23.61 -12.39 2.51
C ARG A 387 22.50 -13.34 2.07
N ALA A 388 22.42 -13.60 0.79
CA ALA A 388 21.45 -14.50 0.20
C ALA A 388 22.06 -15.89 -0.01
N GLY A 389 21.28 -16.93 0.28
CA GLY A 389 21.62 -18.32 0.01
C GLY A 389 20.72 -18.91 -1.05
N ILE A 390 21.23 -19.87 -1.82
CA ILE A 390 20.47 -20.61 -2.82
C ILE A 390 20.35 -22.08 -2.41
N ILE A 391 19.16 -22.65 -2.45
CA ILE A 391 18.87 -24.06 -2.35
C ILE A 391 18.42 -24.55 -3.72
N GLY A 392 19.15 -25.52 -4.30
CA GLY A 392 18.90 -26.01 -5.65
C GLY A 392 19.72 -25.28 -6.71
N LEU A 393 20.43 -26.02 -7.57
CA LEU A 393 21.23 -25.47 -8.65
C LEU A 393 20.89 -26.09 -10.01
N ASP A 394 19.60 -26.29 -10.29
CA ASP A 394 19.11 -26.96 -11.50
C ASP A 394 18.15 -26.12 -12.34
N THR A 395 17.93 -24.84 -12.00
CA THR A 395 17.24 -23.88 -12.86
C THR A 395 18.20 -22.85 -13.47
N SER A 396 17.86 -22.31 -14.65
CA SER A 396 18.62 -21.20 -15.25
C SER A 396 18.56 -19.90 -14.42
N HIS A 397 17.58 -19.80 -13.51
CA HIS A 397 17.39 -18.63 -12.63
C HIS A 397 18.57 -18.44 -11.69
N VAL A 398 19.15 -19.52 -11.15
CA VAL A 398 20.27 -19.44 -10.20
C VAL A 398 21.46 -18.67 -10.77
N LEU A 399 21.81 -18.91 -12.03
CA LEU A 399 22.89 -18.21 -12.71
C LEU A 399 22.50 -16.77 -13.03
N ALA A 400 21.28 -16.55 -13.53
CA ALA A 400 20.77 -15.24 -13.89
C ALA A 400 20.66 -14.33 -12.65
N PHE A 401 20.08 -14.81 -11.56
CA PHE A 401 19.92 -14.03 -10.32
C PHE A 401 21.25 -13.76 -9.66
N THR A 402 22.15 -14.76 -9.61
CA THR A 402 23.50 -14.55 -9.06
C THR A 402 24.29 -13.53 -9.85
N ARG A 403 24.28 -13.58 -11.18
CA ARG A 403 24.94 -12.58 -12.03
C ARG A 403 24.38 -11.18 -11.83
N ILE A 404 23.06 -11.03 -11.69
CA ILE A 404 22.39 -9.75 -11.44
C ILE A 404 22.78 -9.19 -10.06
N LEU A 405 22.81 -10.02 -9.01
CA LEU A 405 23.05 -9.60 -7.62
C LEU A 405 24.53 -9.47 -7.27
N ASN A 406 25.41 -10.23 -7.94
CA ASN A 406 26.84 -10.24 -7.67
C ASN A 406 27.66 -9.44 -8.69
N ALA A 407 27.01 -8.73 -9.64
CA ALA A 407 27.68 -7.87 -10.58
C ALA A 407 28.56 -6.79 -9.90
N GLU A 408 29.64 -6.38 -10.54
CA GLU A 408 30.49 -5.29 -10.03
C GLU A 408 29.72 -3.96 -9.91
N LYS A 409 28.87 -3.67 -10.90
CA LYS A 409 27.96 -2.52 -10.91
C LYS A 409 26.52 -3.03 -10.82
N VAL A 410 25.99 -3.01 -9.62
CA VAL A 410 24.61 -3.45 -9.35
C VAL A 410 23.68 -2.23 -9.41
N ALA A 411 22.49 -2.40 -10.00
CA ALA A 411 21.48 -1.35 -10.01
C ALA A 411 21.12 -0.91 -8.57
N PRO A 412 20.83 0.38 -8.33
CA PRO A 412 20.60 0.90 -6.99
C PRO A 412 19.54 0.13 -6.19
N GLU A 413 18.49 -0.35 -6.86
CA GLU A 413 17.40 -1.12 -6.27
C GLU A 413 17.86 -2.48 -5.71
N LEU A 414 18.94 -3.00 -6.24
CA LEU A 414 19.53 -4.30 -5.89
C LEU A 414 20.74 -4.17 -4.96
N ALA A 415 21.31 -2.97 -4.83
CA ALA A 415 22.54 -2.73 -4.07
C ALA A 415 22.40 -3.18 -2.60
N GLY A 416 23.36 -3.94 -2.09
CA GLY A 416 23.34 -4.44 -0.71
C GLY A 416 22.57 -5.75 -0.52
N CYS A 417 22.29 -6.51 -1.58
CA CYS A 417 21.91 -7.92 -1.53
C CYS A 417 22.89 -8.72 -2.40
N ARG A 418 23.48 -9.78 -1.88
CA ARG A 418 24.46 -10.59 -2.59
C ARG A 418 24.29 -12.07 -2.28
N VAL A 419 24.39 -12.91 -3.30
CA VAL A 419 24.45 -14.37 -3.14
C VAL A 419 25.82 -14.74 -2.62
N VAL A 420 25.88 -15.44 -1.48
CA VAL A 420 27.14 -15.77 -0.79
C VAL A 420 27.34 -17.26 -0.59
N ALA A 421 26.28 -18.06 -0.56
CA ALA A 421 26.37 -19.50 -0.37
C ALA A 421 25.28 -20.22 -1.18
N ALA A 422 25.54 -21.47 -1.60
CA ALA A 422 24.59 -22.29 -2.32
C ALA A 422 24.70 -23.77 -1.92
N TYR A 423 23.55 -24.44 -1.81
CA TYR A 423 23.43 -25.88 -1.62
C TYR A 423 23.02 -26.53 -2.94
N PRO A 424 23.88 -27.34 -3.58
CA PRO A 424 23.68 -27.83 -4.94
C PRO A 424 22.77 -29.07 -4.98
N LYS A 425 21.52 -28.91 -4.56
CA LYS A 425 20.52 -29.97 -4.59
C LYS A 425 19.75 -29.92 -5.92
N GLY A 426 19.38 -31.07 -6.44
CA GLY A 426 18.48 -31.28 -7.57
C GLY A 426 17.77 -32.62 -7.40
N SER A 427 16.90 -32.96 -8.36
CA SER A 427 16.14 -34.19 -8.35
C SER A 427 16.80 -35.27 -9.22
N PRO A 428 17.14 -36.44 -8.66
CA PRO A 428 17.91 -37.45 -9.38
C PRO A 428 17.09 -38.17 -10.48
N ASP A 429 15.79 -38.12 -10.42
CA ASP A 429 14.84 -38.70 -11.36
C ASP A 429 14.42 -37.76 -12.50
N ILE A 430 14.98 -36.54 -12.53
CA ILE A 430 14.74 -35.53 -13.58
C ILE A 430 16.03 -35.31 -14.38
N GLU A 431 16.04 -35.70 -15.66
CA GLU A 431 17.20 -35.63 -16.52
C GLU A 431 17.80 -34.22 -16.63
N SER A 432 16.96 -33.18 -16.75
CA SER A 432 17.44 -31.80 -16.82
C SER A 432 18.11 -31.33 -15.52
N SER A 433 17.67 -31.84 -14.37
CA SER A 433 18.26 -31.57 -13.07
C SER A 433 19.64 -32.22 -12.94
N THR A 434 19.74 -33.52 -13.24
CA THR A 434 21.00 -34.26 -13.13
C THR A 434 22.11 -33.72 -14.03
N LYS A 435 21.76 -33.22 -15.21
CA LYS A 435 22.71 -32.57 -16.14
C LYS A 435 23.15 -31.16 -15.67
N ARG A 436 22.24 -30.39 -15.10
CA ARG A 436 22.50 -28.97 -14.74
C ARG A 436 23.23 -28.81 -13.42
N VAL A 437 22.93 -29.59 -12.40
CA VAL A 437 23.51 -29.43 -11.07
C VAL A 437 25.05 -29.39 -11.10
N PRO A 438 25.78 -30.32 -11.72
CA PRO A 438 27.24 -30.26 -11.78
C PRO A 438 27.76 -29.02 -12.50
N ALA A 439 27.17 -28.71 -13.69
CA ALA A 439 27.58 -27.60 -14.51
C ALA A 439 27.33 -26.23 -13.83
N TYR A 440 26.16 -26.06 -13.19
CA TYR A 440 25.80 -24.82 -12.52
C TYR A 440 26.53 -24.65 -11.18
N THR A 441 26.81 -25.74 -10.46
CA THR A 441 27.66 -25.71 -9.27
C THR A 441 29.04 -25.15 -9.60
N LYS A 442 29.64 -25.57 -10.72
CA LYS A 442 30.92 -25.01 -11.18
C LYS A 442 30.81 -23.51 -11.45
N GLN A 443 29.83 -23.09 -12.25
CA GLN A 443 29.65 -21.67 -12.60
C GLN A 443 29.30 -20.79 -11.38
N ILE A 444 28.50 -21.26 -10.44
CA ILE A 444 28.15 -20.53 -9.21
C ILE A 444 29.40 -20.32 -8.34
N ARG A 445 30.28 -21.34 -8.26
CA ARG A 445 31.59 -21.22 -7.57
C ARG A 445 32.49 -20.19 -8.23
N GLU A 446 32.53 -20.14 -9.56
CA GLU A 446 33.26 -19.15 -10.34
C GLU A 446 32.75 -17.71 -10.12
N LEU A 447 31.47 -17.54 -9.75
CA LEU A 447 30.89 -16.26 -9.36
C LEU A 447 31.17 -15.87 -7.89
N GLY A 448 32.07 -16.60 -7.20
CA GLY A 448 32.50 -16.32 -5.84
C GLY A 448 31.49 -16.73 -4.77
N VAL A 449 30.62 -17.69 -5.05
CA VAL A 449 29.62 -18.22 -4.11
C VAL A 449 30.14 -19.49 -3.48
N GLU A 450 30.10 -19.58 -2.16
CA GLU A 450 30.51 -20.75 -1.40
C GLU A 450 29.49 -21.90 -1.61
N ILE A 451 30.00 -23.11 -1.87
CA ILE A 451 29.15 -24.31 -1.96
C ILE A 451 29.17 -25.01 -0.61
N VAL A 452 27.99 -25.29 -0.08
CA VAL A 452 27.78 -25.96 1.18
C VAL A 452 27.08 -27.30 1.02
N ASP A 453 27.22 -28.21 1.98
CA ASP A 453 26.79 -29.59 1.88
C ASP A 453 25.38 -29.84 2.43
N SER A 454 24.78 -28.84 3.08
CA SER A 454 23.45 -29.00 3.69
C SER A 454 22.69 -27.68 3.85
N ILE A 455 21.34 -27.77 3.95
CA ILE A 455 20.48 -26.64 4.28
C ILE A 455 20.78 -26.06 5.67
N PRO A 456 21.01 -26.86 6.74
CA PRO A 456 21.40 -26.33 8.04
C PRO A 456 22.71 -25.53 8.01
N GLU A 457 23.66 -25.91 7.21
CA GLU A 457 24.90 -25.14 7.01
C GLU A 457 24.63 -23.82 6.26
N LEU A 458 23.86 -23.86 5.19
CA LEU A 458 23.44 -22.68 4.44
C LEU A 458 22.79 -21.64 5.36
N ILE A 459 21.84 -22.06 6.18
CA ILE A 459 21.08 -21.20 7.09
C ILE A 459 21.99 -20.40 8.05
N LYS A 460 23.11 -20.98 8.50
CA LYS A 460 24.07 -20.29 9.39
C LYS A 460 24.80 -19.14 8.68
N LYS A 461 24.94 -19.21 7.37
CA LYS A 461 25.74 -18.27 6.57
C LYS A 461 24.95 -17.12 5.99
N VAL A 462 23.60 -17.22 5.92
CA VAL A 462 22.76 -16.32 5.14
C VAL A 462 21.68 -15.63 5.98
N ASP A 463 21.18 -14.52 5.46
CA ASP A 463 20.09 -13.73 6.06
C ASP A 463 18.75 -14.02 5.37
N VAL A 464 18.76 -14.38 4.08
CA VAL A 464 17.61 -14.65 3.22
C VAL A 464 17.90 -15.82 2.28
N VAL A 465 16.87 -16.48 1.73
CA VAL A 465 17.03 -17.69 0.92
C VAL A 465 16.25 -17.58 -0.40
N PHE A 466 16.89 -18.04 -1.47
CA PHE A 466 16.26 -18.44 -2.73
C PHE A 466 16.12 -19.95 -2.75
N LEU A 467 14.91 -20.47 -2.83
CA LEU A 467 14.64 -21.88 -3.05
C LEU A 467 14.38 -22.08 -4.56
N GLU A 468 15.37 -22.61 -5.24
CA GLU A 468 15.49 -22.62 -6.70
C GLU A 468 15.54 -24.06 -7.29
N THR A 469 15.18 -25.07 -6.50
CA THR A 469 15.05 -26.43 -7.04
C THR A 469 13.97 -26.43 -8.12
N ASN A 470 14.29 -26.91 -9.32
CA ASN A 470 13.35 -26.92 -10.46
C ASN A 470 12.11 -27.80 -10.21
N ASP A 471 12.26 -28.80 -9.37
CA ASP A 471 11.23 -29.73 -8.93
C ASP A 471 10.51 -29.21 -7.70
N GLY A 472 9.23 -28.94 -7.81
CA GLY A 472 8.42 -28.48 -6.67
C GLY A 472 8.11 -29.54 -5.61
N ARG A 473 8.33 -30.84 -5.89
CA ARG A 473 7.99 -31.94 -4.96
C ARG A 473 8.78 -31.88 -3.65
N PRO A 474 10.10 -31.60 -3.62
CA PRO A 474 10.87 -31.50 -2.36
C PRO A 474 10.73 -30.15 -1.64
N HIS A 475 10.06 -29.15 -2.21
CA HIS A 475 10.07 -27.78 -1.66
C HIS A 475 9.53 -27.71 -0.24
N LEU A 476 8.46 -28.45 0.11
CA LEU A 476 7.91 -28.45 1.46
C LEU A 476 8.96 -28.93 2.49
N GLU A 477 9.70 -29.98 2.20
CA GLU A 477 10.74 -30.53 3.07
C GLU A 477 11.97 -29.61 3.16
N GLN A 478 12.37 -29.03 2.01
CA GLN A 478 13.51 -28.12 1.93
C GLN A 478 13.27 -26.79 2.65
N ILE A 479 12.04 -26.29 2.63
CA ILE A 479 11.74 -24.98 3.20
C ILE A 479 11.51 -25.02 4.72
N LEU A 480 11.04 -26.13 5.30
CA LEU A 480 10.72 -26.22 6.73
C LEU A 480 11.89 -25.81 7.65
N PRO A 481 13.12 -26.29 7.48
CA PRO A 481 14.25 -25.84 8.28
C PRO A 481 14.55 -24.36 8.10
N VAL A 482 14.33 -23.81 6.91
CA VAL A 482 14.52 -22.38 6.59
C VAL A 482 13.49 -21.51 7.30
N LEU A 483 12.21 -21.94 7.29
CA LEU A 483 11.11 -21.24 7.98
C LEU A 483 11.29 -21.30 9.51
N ARG A 484 11.70 -22.45 10.07
CA ARG A 484 12.01 -22.60 11.49
C ARG A 484 13.14 -21.65 11.93
N ALA A 485 14.10 -21.40 11.06
CA ALA A 485 15.20 -20.47 11.28
C ALA A 485 14.84 -18.99 11.06
N GLY A 486 13.60 -18.66 10.70
CA GLY A 486 13.12 -17.30 10.50
C GLY A 486 13.71 -16.59 9.28
N LYS A 487 14.18 -17.33 8.26
CA LYS A 487 14.80 -16.75 7.05
C LYS A 487 13.75 -16.46 5.98
N PRO A 488 13.49 -15.19 5.62
CA PRO A 488 12.63 -14.86 4.50
C PRO A 488 13.06 -15.58 3.23
N THR A 489 12.09 -16.18 2.50
CA THR A 489 12.42 -17.06 1.37
C THR A 489 11.62 -16.69 0.13
N PHE A 490 12.33 -16.49 -0.98
CA PHE A 490 11.74 -16.57 -2.31
C PHE A 490 11.76 -18.03 -2.75
N ILE A 491 10.62 -18.50 -3.24
CA ILE A 491 10.47 -19.87 -3.79
C ILE A 491 10.20 -19.74 -5.27
N ASP A 492 11.08 -20.29 -6.09
CA ASP A 492 10.86 -20.30 -7.54
C ASP A 492 9.63 -21.14 -7.90
N LYS A 493 9.10 -20.90 -9.08
CA LYS A 493 7.99 -21.72 -9.62
C LYS A 493 8.51 -23.11 -10.09
N PRO A 494 7.74 -24.15 -9.88
CA PRO A 494 6.51 -24.22 -9.08
C PRO A 494 6.81 -24.18 -7.59
N ILE A 495 5.98 -23.45 -6.80
CA ILE A 495 6.14 -23.40 -5.32
C ILE A 495 6.07 -24.78 -4.68
N ALA A 496 5.37 -25.72 -5.31
CA ALA A 496 5.23 -27.11 -4.89
C ALA A 496 4.82 -28.01 -6.04
N GLY A 497 5.00 -29.32 -5.89
CA GLY A 497 4.55 -30.34 -6.83
C GLY A 497 3.05 -30.68 -6.72
N SER A 498 2.34 -30.13 -5.74
CA SER A 498 0.90 -30.33 -5.53
C SER A 498 0.26 -29.10 -4.88
N LEU A 499 -1.06 -28.95 -5.07
CA LEU A 499 -1.83 -27.91 -4.37
C LEU A 499 -1.79 -28.11 -2.85
N ALA A 500 -1.79 -29.35 -2.38
CA ALA A 500 -1.73 -29.66 -0.94
C ALA A 500 -0.41 -29.16 -0.32
N ASP A 501 0.72 -29.42 -0.96
CA ASP A 501 2.03 -28.95 -0.48
C ASP A 501 2.17 -27.43 -0.60
N ALA A 502 1.62 -26.81 -1.66
CA ALA A 502 1.58 -25.34 -1.76
C ALA A 502 0.82 -24.71 -0.57
N VAL A 503 -0.35 -25.27 -0.22
CA VAL A 503 -1.12 -24.85 0.98
C VAL A 503 -0.32 -25.10 2.26
N ALA A 504 0.35 -26.25 2.38
CA ALA A 504 1.15 -26.61 3.53
C ALA A 504 2.35 -25.63 3.75
N ILE A 505 3.02 -25.24 2.67
CA ILE A 505 4.12 -24.27 2.70
C ILE A 505 3.64 -22.92 3.28
N PHE A 506 2.49 -22.41 2.83
CA PHE A 506 1.92 -21.18 3.38
C PHE A 506 1.45 -21.34 4.84
N GLN A 507 0.89 -22.50 5.21
CA GLN A 507 0.53 -22.78 6.62
C GLN A 507 1.77 -22.82 7.51
N ALA A 508 2.86 -23.45 7.06
CA ALA A 508 4.14 -23.48 7.76
C ALA A 508 4.75 -22.07 7.89
N ALA A 509 4.71 -21.28 6.80
CA ALA A 509 5.20 -19.89 6.82
C ALA A 509 4.48 -19.05 7.89
N ARG A 510 3.14 -19.20 8.02
CA ARG A 510 2.37 -18.56 9.10
C ARG A 510 2.71 -19.10 10.48
N LYS A 511 2.83 -20.43 10.63
CA LYS A 511 3.19 -21.06 11.89
C LYS A 511 4.51 -20.54 12.44
N TYR A 512 5.53 -20.44 11.59
CA TYR A 512 6.88 -19.99 11.96
C TYR A 512 7.06 -18.47 11.81
N LYS A 513 6.00 -17.70 11.44
CA LYS A 513 6.04 -16.25 11.24
C LYS A 513 7.15 -15.80 10.29
N THR A 514 7.47 -16.62 9.30
CA THR A 514 8.53 -16.39 8.33
C THR A 514 7.90 -16.12 6.98
N PRO A 515 8.06 -14.91 6.42
CA PRO A 515 7.41 -14.56 5.17
C PRO A 515 8.04 -15.30 3.98
N ILE A 516 7.19 -15.66 3.04
CA ILE A 516 7.57 -16.26 1.75
C ILE A 516 7.00 -15.46 0.59
N PHE A 517 7.62 -15.62 -0.57
CA PHE A 517 7.22 -15.00 -1.82
C PHE A 517 7.49 -15.99 -2.98
N SER A 518 6.58 -16.09 -3.94
CA SER A 518 6.77 -16.91 -5.14
C SER A 518 6.16 -16.21 -6.35
N SER A 519 6.84 -16.25 -7.49
CA SER A 519 6.37 -15.68 -8.75
C SER A 519 7.17 -16.17 -9.95
N SER A 520 6.54 -16.08 -11.15
CA SER A 520 7.22 -16.16 -12.44
C SER A 520 7.63 -14.78 -12.94
N SER A 521 8.75 -14.71 -13.68
CA SER A 521 9.18 -13.50 -14.37
C SER A 521 8.17 -12.94 -15.39
N LEU A 522 7.28 -13.78 -15.91
CA LEU A 522 6.24 -13.36 -16.86
C LEU A 522 5.18 -12.43 -16.25
N ARG A 523 5.03 -12.46 -14.94
CA ARG A 523 4.20 -11.50 -14.21
C ARG A 523 4.62 -10.04 -14.47
N TYR A 524 5.91 -9.82 -14.66
CA TYR A 524 6.53 -8.49 -14.69
C TYR A 524 6.65 -7.90 -16.10
N GLY A 525 6.08 -8.54 -17.12
CA GLY A 525 6.01 -7.98 -18.47
C GLY A 525 5.29 -6.64 -18.48
N LYS A 526 5.86 -5.62 -19.14
CA LYS A 526 5.36 -4.23 -19.14
C LYS A 526 3.88 -4.12 -19.52
N THR A 527 3.45 -4.80 -20.60
CA THR A 527 2.07 -4.77 -21.05
C THR A 527 1.13 -5.50 -20.08
N THR A 528 1.58 -6.62 -19.50
CA THR A 528 0.85 -7.38 -18.48
C THR A 528 0.62 -6.53 -17.23
N GLN A 529 1.65 -5.82 -16.77
CA GLN A 529 1.54 -4.91 -15.62
C GLN A 529 0.67 -3.68 -15.92
N ALA A 530 0.74 -3.13 -17.13
CA ALA A 530 -0.14 -2.04 -17.54
C ALA A 530 -1.63 -2.47 -17.50
N VAL A 531 -1.95 -3.68 -17.99
CA VAL A 531 -3.31 -4.23 -17.92
C VAL A 531 -3.74 -4.46 -16.47
N ARG A 532 -2.88 -5.04 -15.62
CA ARG A 532 -3.13 -5.19 -14.18
C ARG A 532 -3.39 -3.82 -13.51
N GLY A 533 -2.69 -2.79 -13.92
CA GLY A 533 -2.86 -1.39 -13.50
C GLY A 533 -4.09 -0.68 -14.09
N GLY A 534 -4.90 -1.37 -14.92
CA GLY A 534 -6.17 -0.83 -15.42
C GLY A 534 -6.11 -0.12 -16.77
N SER A 535 -5.03 -0.26 -17.57
CA SER A 535 -4.88 0.41 -18.86
C SER A 535 -6.03 0.16 -19.86
N ILE A 536 -6.70 -1.00 -19.75
CA ILE A 536 -7.88 -1.36 -20.59
C ILE A 536 -9.20 -1.34 -19.80
N GLY A 537 -9.22 -0.72 -18.62
CA GLY A 537 -10.37 -0.69 -17.72
C GLY A 537 -10.58 -2.05 -17.03
N LYS A 538 -11.83 -2.36 -16.65
CA LYS A 538 -12.17 -3.64 -16.01
C LYS A 538 -11.99 -4.78 -17.01
N VAL A 539 -11.09 -5.72 -16.73
CA VAL A 539 -10.85 -6.89 -17.59
C VAL A 539 -12.08 -7.80 -17.55
N THR A 540 -12.59 -8.14 -18.73
CA THR A 540 -13.74 -9.04 -18.92
C THR A 540 -13.30 -10.41 -19.43
N ARG A 541 -12.27 -10.44 -20.27
CA ARG A 541 -11.70 -11.68 -20.85
C ARG A 541 -10.19 -11.58 -20.93
N CYS A 542 -9.51 -12.70 -20.70
CA CYS A 542 -8.08 -12.83 -20.93
C CYS A 542 -7.77 -14.20 -21.51
N GLU A 543 -6.89 -14.25 -22.51
CA GLU A 543 -6.31 -15.46 -23.05
C GLU A 543 -4.79 -15.37 -22.95
N THR A 544 -4.14 -16.42 -22.46
CA THR A 544 -2.69 -16.51 -22.39
C THR A 544 -2.18 -17.78 -23.03
N THR A 545 -1.01 -17.71 -23.63
CA THR A 545 -0.32 -18.84 -24.24
C THR A 545 1.08 -18.98 -23.68
N SER A 546 1.53 -20.22 -23.49
CA SER A 546 2.93 -20.52 -23.15
C SER A 546 3.34 -21.90 -23.65
N PRO A 547 4.66 -22.19 -23.75
CA PRO A 547 5.13 -23.57 -23.78
C PRO A 547 4.55 -24.32 -22.58
N CYS A 548 4.23 -25.62 -22.78
CA CYS A 548 3.64 -26.50 -21.76
C CYS A 548 4.20 -27.92 -21.92
N SER A 549 5.53 -28.05 -21.81
CA SER A 549 6.14 -29.36 -21.76
C SER A 549 5.68 -30.14 -20.54
N LEU A 550 5.44 -31.43 -20.71
CA LEU A 550 5.06 -32.33 -19.63
C LEU A 550 6.30 -32.97 -19.02
N GLU A 551 6.25 -33.20 -17.72
CA GLU A 551 7.24 -33.99 -16.98
C GLU A 551 6.50 -35.17 -16.30
N LYS A 552 6.96 -36.40 -16.53
CA LYS A 552 6.29 -37.61 -16.05
C LYS A 552 6.06 -37.65 -14.53
N THR A 553 6.91 -36.96 -13.80
CA THR A 553 6.89 -36.89 -12.34
C THR A 553 5.96 -35.85 -11.77
N HIS A 554 5.36 -35.01 -12.64
CA HIS A 554 4.54 -33.85 -12.23
C HIS A 554 3.13 -33.93 -12.85
N PRO A 555 2.13 -33.31 -12.22
CA PRO A 555 0.85 -33.03 -12.86
C PRO A 555 1.04 -32.12 -14.10
N ASP A 556 0.17 -32.26 -15.08
CA ASP A 556 0.35 -31.72 -16.45
C ASP A 556 0.81 -30.26 -16.50
N LEU A 557 0.15 -29.39 -15.75
CA LEU A 557 0.40 -27.95 -15.83
C LEU A 557 1.46 -27.44 -14.85
N PHE A 558 1.81 -28.22 -13.83
CA PHE A 558 2.70 -27.81 -12.74
C PHE A 558 4.16 -27.64 -13.18
N TRP A 559 4.60 -28.37 -14.19
CA TRP A 559 5.98 -28.31 -14.67
C TRP A 559 6.30 -27.01 -15.43
N TYR A 560 5.58 -26.74 -16.52
CA TYR A 560 5.86 -25.60 -17.40
C TYR A 560 4.65 -24.72 -17.70
N GLY A 561 3.43 -25.29 -17.66
CA GLY A 561 2.17 -24.56 -17.90
C GLY A 561 1.92 -23.42 -16.93
N ILE A 562 2.49 -23.53 -15.72
CA ILE A 562 2.39 -22.52 -14.68
C ILE A 562 2.75 -21.10 -15.14
N HIS A 563 3.70 -20.93 -16.05
CA HIS A 563 4.08 -19.63 -16.59
C HIS A 563 2.93 -18.88 -17.26
N GLY A 564 2.18 -19.57 -18.12
CA GLY A 564 1.02 -18.99 -18.79
C GLY A 564 -0.15 -18.78 -17.83
N VAL A 565 -0.36 -19.71 -16.89
CA VAL A 565 -1.39 -19.59 -15.85
C VAL A 565 -1.09 -18.40 -14.94
N GLU A 566 0.16 -18.18 -14.57
CA GLU A 566 0.53 -17.01 -13.75
C GLU A 566 0.32 -15.68 -14.50
N SER A 567 0.62 -15.64 -15.81
CA SER A 567 0.29 -14.48 -16.66
C SER A 567 -1.21 -14.23 -16.69
N LEU A 568 -2.03 -15.31 -16.79
CA LEU A 568 -3.50 -15.22 -16.75
C LEU A 568 -3.99 -14.60 -15.42
N PHE A 569 -3.50 -15.12 -14.30
CA PHE A 569 -3.87 -14.61 -12.97
C PHE A 569 -3.33 -13.21 -12.68
N THR A 570 -2.20 -12.83 -13.26
CA THR A 570 -1.68 -11.47 -13.17
C THR A 570 -2.70 -10.47 -13.73
N VAL A 571 -3.39 -10.84 -14.80
CA VAL A 571 -4.39 -10.01 -15.49
C VAL A 571 -5.77 -10.13 -14.84
N MET A 572 -6.22 -11.35 -14.59
CA MET A 572 -7.57 -11.65 -14.11
C MET A 572 -7.73 -11.44 -12.60
N GLY A 573 -6.62 -11.54 -11.83
CA GLY A 573 -6.64 -11.55 -10.37
C GLY A 573 -7.26 -12.83 -9.79
N ALA A 574 -7.29 -12.90 -8.46
CA ALA A 574 -7.99 -13.97 -7.73
C ALA A 574 -9.52 -13.89 -7.93
N GLY A 575 -10.21 -15.00 -7.68
CA GLY A 575 -11.68 -15.10 -7.77
C GLY A 575 -12.18 -15.97 -8.91
N CYS A 576 -11.36 -16.91 -9.41
CA CYS A 576 -11.81 -17.99 -10.27
C CYS A 576 -12.78 -18.90 -9.49
N GLU A 577 -13.90 -19.26 -10.08
CA GLU A 577 -14.94 -20.08 -9.45
C GLU A 577 -14.92 -21.52 -9.98
N THR A 578 -14.81 -21.66 -11.31
CA THR A 578 -14.83 -22.96 -11.97
C THR A 578 -13.78 -23.05 -13.07
N VAL A 579 -13.29 -24.26 -13.32
CA VAL A 579 -12.30 -24.56 -14.35
C VAL A 579 -12.75 -25.77 -15.20
N VAL A 580 -12.51 -25.67 -16.50
CA VAL A 580 -12.77 -26.73 -17.48
C VAL A 580 -11.52 -26.97 -18.31
N ARG A 581 -11.08 -28.21 -18.41
CA ARG A 581 -10.09 -28.65 -19.39
C ARG A 581 -10.81 -28.91 -20.71
N ALA A 582 -10.95 -27.88 -21.54
CA ALA A 582 -11.75 -27.93 -22.76
C ALA A 582 -11.10 -28.75 -23.90
N GLU A 583 -9.78 -28.88 -23.88
CA GLU A 583 -9.02 -29.69 -24.85
C GLU A 583 -7.74 -30.18 -24.20
N SER A 584 -7.36 -31.44 -24.51
CA SER A 584 -6.08 -32.02 -24.11
C SER A 584 -5.64 -33.00 -25.20
N THR A 585 -4.61 -32.60 -25.96
CA THR A 585 -4.02 -33.39 -27.06
C THR A 585 -2.51 -33.49 -26.88
N ALA A 586 -1.85 -34.27 -27.71
CA ALA A 586 -0.38 -34.31 -27.72
C ALA A 586 0.24 -32.91 -27.99
N GLY A 587 -0.43 -32.06 -28.78
CA GLY A 587 0.06 -30.76 -29.21
C GLY A 587 -0.33 -29.60 -28.28
N LYS A 588 -1.42 -29.70 -27.54
CA LYS A 588 -1.88 -28.59 -26.70
C LYS A 588 -2.85 -28.96 -25.60
N ASP A 589 -2.93 -28.10 -24.60
CA ASP A 589 -3.99 -28.07 -23.61
C ASP A 589 -4.72 -26.73 -23.66
N VAL A 590 -6.06 -26.74 -23.57
CA VAL A 590 -6.89 -25.55 -23.45
C VAL A 590 -7.66 -25.62 -22.14
N VAL A 591 -7.39 -24.67 -21.24
CA VAL A 591 -8.03 -24.58 -19.92
C VAL A 591 -8.82 -23.30 -19.83
N LYS A 592 -10.11 -23.41 -19.53
CA LYS A 592 -11.01 -22.26 -19.39
C LYS A 592 -11.43 -22.11 -17.93
N GLY A 593 -11.28 -20.91 -17.38
CA GLY A 593 -11.77 -20.54 -16.06
C GLY A 593 -12.87 -19.50 -16.14
N THR A 594 -13.82 -19.60 -15.22
CA THR A 594 -14.87 -18.60 -15.01
C THR A 594 -14.62 -17.89 -13.69
N TRP A 595 -14.53 -16.57 -13.74
CA TRP A 595 -14.34 -15.69 -12.58
C TRP A 595 -15.65 -15.05 -12.16
N LYS A 596 -15.71 -14.58 -10.92
CA LYS A 596 -16.85 -13.80 -10.39
C LYS A 596 -17.31 -12.73 -11.36
N GLY A 597 -18.64 -12.64 -11.54
CA GLY A 597 -19.28 -11.70 -12.45
C GLY A 597 -19.18 -12.05 -13.92
N GLY A 598 -19.03 -13.34 -14.25
CA GLY A 598 -19.05 -13.86 -15.62
C GLY A 598 -17.79 -13.57 -16.46
N ARG A 599 -16.70 -13.10 -15.82
CA ARG A 599 -15.42 -12.88 -16.51
C ARG A 599 -14.81 -14.24 -16.91
N SER A 600 -14.17 -14.29 -18.05
CA SER A 600 -13.58 -15.53 -18.57
C SER A 600 -12.07 -15.43 -18.78
N GLY A 601 -11.35 -16.48 -18.39
CA GLY A 601 -9.92 -16.63 -18.62
C GLY A 601 -9.60 -17.93 -19.32
N THR A 602 -8.72 -17.90 -20.32
CA THR A 602 -8.29 -19.08 -21.06
C THR A 602 -6.77 -19.18 -21.02
N PHE A 603 -6.26 -20.33 -20.65
CA PHE A 603 -4.86 -20.70 -20.81
C PHE A 603 -4.72 -21.73 -21.95
N ILE A 604 -3.76 -21.50 -22.85
CA ILE A 604 -3.41 -22.41 -23.96
C ILE A 604 -1.94 -22.81 -23.79
N GLY A 605 -1.72 -24.05 -23.39
CA GLY A 605 -0.40 -24.66 -23.29
C GLY A 605 -0.04 -25.36 -24.59
N LEU A 606 1.12 -25.06 -25.18
CA LEU A 606 1.55 -25.58 -26.51
C LEU A 606 2.73 -26.55 -26.41
N ARG A 607 2.74 -27.60 -27.26
CA ARG A 607 3.78 -28.63 -27.36
C ARG A 607 4.04 -29.07 -28.81
N PRO A 608 5.22 -28.90 -29.41
CA PRO A 608 6.30 -28.01 -28.91
C PRO A 608 5.85 -26.58 -29.01
N GLY A 609 5.99 -25.83 -27.89
CA GLY A 609 5.61 -24.41 -27.82
C GLY A 609 6.82 -23.50 -28.01
N LYS A 610 6.61 -22.42 -28.75
CA LYS A 610 7.57 -21.32 -28.86
C LYS A 610 6.90 -20.01 -28.42
N GLY A 611 7.59 -19.29 -27.50
CA GLY A 611 7.16 -17.97 -27.04
C GLY A 611 6.06 -17.98 -25.98
N TYR A 612 5.89 -16.80 -25.44
CA TYR A 612 4.88 -16.46 -24.43
C TYR A 612 4.04 -15.31 -24.96
N GLY A 613 2.74 -15.30 -24.69
CA GLY A 613 1.87 -14.25 -25.16
C GLY A 613 0.44 -14.39 -24.67
N GLY A 614 -0.42 -13.55 -25.24
CA GLY A 614 -1.84 -13.55 -24.95
C GLY A 614 -2.48 -12.22 -25.24
N THR A 615 -3.79 -12.14 -24.97
CA THR A 615 -4.59 -10.96 -25.19
C THR A 615 -5.58 -10.80 -24.04
N ALA A 616 -5.68 -9.59 -23.51
CA ALA A 616 -6.68 -9.23 -22.52
C ALA A 616 -7.65 -8.20 -23.11
N THR A 617 -8.95 -8.40 -22.86
CA THR A 617 -10.03 -7.48 -23.24
C THR A 617 -10.68 -6.93 -21.98
N GLY A 618 -10.87 -5.64 -21.97
CA GLY A 618 -11.52 -4.92 -20.88
C GLY A 618 -12.54 -3.90 -21.39
N THR A 619 -13.13 -3.15 -20.48
CA THR A 619 -14.20 -2.18 -20.79
C THR A 619 -13.72 -0.99 -21.62
N LYS A 620 -12.41 -0.75 -21.73
CA LYS A 620 -11.81 0.36 -22.46
C LYS A 620 -10.96 -0.07 -23.68
N GLY A 621 -10.92 -1.37 -24.01
CA GLY A 621 -10.17 -1.87 -25.15
C GLY A 621 -9.48 -3.20 -24.90
N THR A 622 -8.52 -3.52 -25.77
CA THR A 622 -7.78 -4.78 -25.79
C THR A 622 -6.27 -4.48 -25.75
N SER A 623 -5.51 -5.34 -25.07
CA SER A 623 -4.05 -5.22 -24.97
C SER A 623 -3.37 -6.58 -25.06
N PRO A 624 -2.19 -6.69 -25.69
CA PRO A 624 -1.36 -7.87 -25.59
C PRO A 624 -0.82 -8.03 -24.16
N VAL A 625 -0.67 -9.30 -23.73
CA VAL A 625 -0.15 -9.67 -22.40
C VAL A 625 0.79 -10.88 -22.50
N GLY A 626 1.47 -11.22 -21.40
CA GLY A 626 2.26 -12.44 -21.30
C GLY A 626 3.64 -12.37 -21.96
N LYS A 627 4.09 -11.21 -22.44
CA LYS A 627 5.44 -11.07 -23.00
C LYS A 627 6.50 -11.15 -21.90
N TYR A 628 7.60 -11.86 -22.19
CA TYR A 628 8.76 -11.94 -21.32
C TYR A 628 9.68 -10.74 -21.51
N ASP A 629 9.96 -10.01 -20.46
CA ASP A 629 10.81 -8.79 -20.45
C ASP A 629 12.09 -8.96 -19.59
N GLY A 630 12.54 -10.18 -19.37
CA GLY A 630 13.77 -10.51 -18.61
C GLY A 630 13.51 -10.76 -17.12
N TYR A 631 14.60 -11.07 -16.39
CA TYR A 631 14.54 -11.42 -14.95
C TYR A 631 14.67 -10.24 -14.01
N GLN A 632 15.30 -9.15 -14.45
CA GLN A 632 15.62 -8.03 -13.57
C GLN A 632 14.41 -7.47 -12.79
N PRO A 633 13.22 -7.28 -13.39
CA PRO A 633 12.06 -6.79 -12.64
C PRO A 633 11.60 -7.73 -11.52
N LEU A 634 11.70 -9.05 -11.74
CA LEU A 634 11.42 -10.06 -10.69
C LEU A 634 12.47 -9.96 -9.58
N VAL A 635 13.77 -9.90 -9.92
CA VAL A 635 14.85 -9.82 -8.92
C VAL A 635 14.75 -8.55 -8.08
N VAL A 636 14.36 -7.42 -8.66
CA VAL A 636 14.07 -6.18 -7.93
C VAL A 636 12.95 -6.39 -6.91
N ASP A 637 11.88 -7.06 -7.30
CA ASP A 637 10.75 -7.35 -6.40
C ASP A 637 11.14 -8.34 -5.28
N ILE A 638 11.97 -9.35 -5.58
CA ILE A 638 12.51 -10.28 -4.58
C ILE A 638 13.39 -9.54 -3.57
N VAL A 639 14.30 -8.68 -4.02
CA VAL A 639 15.16 -7.91 -3.10
C VAL A 639 14.33 -6.94 -2.25
N ARG A 640 13.29 -6.32 -2.83
CA ARG A 640 12.33 -5.52 -2.07
C ARG A 640 11.61 -6.37 -1.02
N PHE A 641 11.13 -7.57 -1.36
CA PHE A 641 10.53 -8.50 -0.42
C PHE A 641 11.51 -8.87 0.71
N PHE A 642 12.76 -9.19 0.41
CA PHE A 642 13.76 -9.53 1.43
C PHE A 642 14.02 -8.38 2.41
N ARG A 643 13.98 -7.15 1.95
CA ARG A 643 14.15 -5.94 2.78
C ARG A 643 12.91 -5.63 3.62
N THR A 644 11.74 -5.71 2.99
CA THR A 644 10.47 -5.28 3.61
C THR A 644 9.75 -6.41 4.33
N ARG A 645 10.11 -7.67 4.06
CA ARG A 645 9.41 -8.88 4.51
C ARG A 645 7.93 -8.92 4.08
N LYS A 646 7.56 -8.17 3.03
CA LYS A 646 6.20 -8.10 2.48
C LYS A 646 6.19 -8.61 1.04
N SER A 647 5.42 -9.66 0.78
CA SER A 647 5.17 -10.12 -0.59
C SER A 647 4.30 -9.11 -1.34
N SER A 648 4.64 -8.86 -2.61
CA SER A 648 3.83 -8.05 -3.54
C SER A 648 2.61 -8.82 -4.08
N ILE A 649 2.62 -10.15 -3.91
CA ILE A 649 1.55 -11.03 -4.38
C ILE A 649 0.82 -11.59 -3.15
N PRO A 650 -0.50 -11.40 -3.06
CA PRO A 650 -1.29 -11.99 -1.98
C PRO A 650 -1.20 -13.53 -2.00
N GLU A 651 -1.05 -14.15 -0.84
CA GLU A 651 -1.09 -15.61 -0.68
C GLU A 651 -2.27 -16.25 -1.44
N ARG A 652 -3.44 -15.63 -1.34
CA ARG A 652 -4.65 -16.09 -2.02
C ARG A 652 -4.47 -16.23 -3.53
N GLU A 653 -3.81 -15.26 -4.18
CA GLU A 653 -3.59 -15.29 -5.63
C GLU A 653 -2.64 -16.42 -6.01
N THR A 654 -1.55 -16.61 -5.27
CA THR A 654 -0.65 -17.74 -5.49
C THR A 654 -1.36 -19.08 -5.32
N ILE A 655 -2.12 -19.27 -4.24
CA ILE A 655 -2.85 -20.52 -3.99
C ILE A 655 -3.92 -20.77 -5.06
N GLU A 656 -4.62 -19.74 -5.53
CA GLU A 656 -5.63 -19.92 -6.59
C GLU A 656 -5.01 -20.29 -7.95
N ILE A 657 -3.77 -19.89 -8.26
CA ILE A 657 -3.01 -20.35 -9.43
C ILE A 657 -2.86 -21.88 -9.38
N TYR A 658 -2.45 -22.44 -8.25
CA TYR A 658 -2.28 -23.87 -8.06
C TYR A 658 -3.63 -24.61 -8.02
N ALA A 659 -4.66 -23.98 -7.43
CA ALA A 659 -6.01 -24.54 -7.44
C ALA A 659 -6.60 -24.60 -8.86
N PHE A 660 -6.29 -23.62 -9.71
CA PHE A 660 -6.67 -23.62 -11.12
C PHE A 660 -6.03 -24.79 -11.88
N MET A 661 -4.74 -25.03 -11.67
CA MET A 661 -4.03 -26.15 -12.29
C MET A 661 -4.55 -27.51 -11.80
N GLU A 662 -4.73 -27.69 -10.50
CA GLU A 662 -5.32 -28.90 -9.90
C GLU A 662 -6.75 -29.15 -10.41
N ALA A 663 -7.57 -28.09 -10.49
CA ALA A 663 -8.93 -28.19 -11.01
C ALA A 663 -8.95 -28.55 -12.52
N ALA A 664 -7.97 -28.08 -13.29
CA ALA A 664 -7.81 -28.41 -14.68
C ALA A 664 -7.47 -29.92 -14.87
N ASP A 665 -6.60 -30.46 -14.01
CA ASP A 665 -6.25 -31.88 -14.04
C ASP A 665 -7.41 -32.76 -13.56
N GLU A 666 -8.17 -32.31 -12.56
CA GLU A 666 -9.39 -32.98 -12.13
C GLU A 666 -10.48 -32.95 -13.22
N SER A 667 -10.64 -31.80 -13.91
CA SER A 667 -11.56 -31.69 -15.04
C SER A 667 -11.18 -32.67 -16.17
N LYS A 668 -9.88 -32.84 -16.46
CA LYS A 668 -9.39 -33.84 -17.42
C LYS A 668 -9.77 -35.25 -17.00
N ARG A 669 -9.63 -35.61 -15.72
CA ARG A 669 -10.03 -36.91 -15.16
C ARG A 669 -11.55 -37.16 -15.24
N GLN A 670 -12.34 -36.10 -15.34
CA GLN A 670 -13.79 -36.09 -15.41
C GLN A 670 -14.31 -35.78 -16.83
N ASP A 671 -13.52 -36.08 -17.87
CA ASP A 671 -13.89 -35.88 -19.28
C ASP A 671 -14.33 -34.45 -19.62
N GLY A 672 -13.63 -33.47 -19.07
CA GLY A 672 -13.89 -32.06 -19.35
C GLY A 672 -15.04 -31.42 -18.54
N LYS A 673 -15.55 -32.07 -17.51
CA LYS A 673 -16.58 -31.47 -16.64
C LYS A 673 -16.04 -30.29 -15.85
N PRO A 674 -16.88 -29.27 -15.59
CA PRO A 674 -16.49 -28.15 -14.75
C PRO A 674 -16.12 -28.55 -13.32
N VAL A 675 -15.00 -28.09 -12.82
CA VAL A 675 -14.52 -28.36 -11.46
C VAL A 675 -14.46 -27.05 -10.66
N SER A 676 -15.00 -27.08 -9.44
CA SER A 676 -14.99 -25.92 -8.53
C SER A 676 -13.62 -25.71 -7.88
N ILE A 677 -13.12 -24.47 -7.92
CA ILE A 677 -11.91 -24.05 -7.21
C ILE A 677 -12.06 -24.27 -5.69
N GLU A 678 -13.23 -23.98 -5.13
CA GLU A 678 -13.48 -24.17 -3.69
C GLU A 678 -13.40 -25.67 -3.30
N ALA A 679 -13.91 -26.55 -4.15
CA ALA A 679 -13.88 -27.99 -3.89
C ALA A 679 -12.43 -28.54 -3.83
N VAL A 680 -11.56 -28.16 -4.79
CA VAL A 680 -10.16 -28.59 -4.78
C VAL A 680 -9.40 -27.96 -3.61
N LEU A 681 -9.66 -26.69 -3.27
CA LEU A 681 -9.05 -26.02 -2.11
C LEU A 681 -9.47 -26.68 -0.78
N LYS A 682 -10.72 -27.09 -0.62
CA LYS A 682 -11.20 -27.80 0.58
C LYS A 682 -10.46 -29.13 0.76
N LYS A 683 -10.32 -29.90 -0.32
CA LYS A 683 -9.57 -31.18 -0.34
C LYS A 683 -8.09 -30.94 0.01
N ALA A 684 -7.46 -29.96 -0.63
CA ALA A 684 -6.06 -29.62 -0.44
C ALA A 684 -5.74 -29.14 0.99
N ARG A 685 -6.60 -28.32 1.60
CA ARG A 685 -6.41 -27.85 3.00
C ARG A 685 -6.41 -29.01 3.99
N LYS A 686 -7.27 -30.03 3.79
CA LYS A 686 -7.30 -31.22 4.63
C LYS A 686 -6.02 -32.05 4.46
N ALA A 687 -5.57 -32.24 3.23
CA ALA A 687 -4.33 -32.96 2.93
C ALA A 687 -3.09 -32.22 3.45
N ALA A 688 -3.02 -30.90 3.32
CA ALA A 688 -1.94 -30.06 3.82
C ALA A 688 -1.78 -30.18 5.34
N ALA A 689 -2.88 -30.13 6.09
CA ALA A 689 -2.84 -30.27 7.55
C ALA A 689 -2.28 -31.63 7.99
N LYS A 690 -2.68 -32.72 7.29
CA LYS A 690 -2.14 -34.07 7.53
C LYS A 690 -0.64 -34.12 7.23
N ARG A 691 -0.21 -33.61 6.07
CA ARG A 691 1.19 -33.61 5.62
C ARG A 691 2.11 -32.85 6.59
N LEU A 692 1.66 -31.69 7.09
CA LEU A 692 2.45 -30.93 8.10
C LEU A 692 2.55 -31.67 9.42
N ALA A 693 1.48 -32.33 9.88
CA ALA A 693 1.52 -33.12 11.10
C ALA A 693 2.48 -34.32 11.01
N GLU A 694 2.67 -34.87 9.83
CA GLU A 694 3.64 -35.95 9.55
C GLU A 694 5.10 -35.42 9.58
N LEU A 695 5.35 -34.22 9.07
CA LEU A 695 6.69 -33.61 9.01
C LEU A 695 7.10 -32.86 10.30
N ASP A 696 6.18 -32.65 11.21
CA ASP A 696 6.46 -32.07 12.54
C ASP A 696 6.79 -33.14 13.60
N LYS A 697 6.56 -34.43 13.28
CA LYS A 697 6.99 -35.57 14.11
C LYS A 697 8.48 -35.89 13.90
#